data_a6043c6ef16b7d3b6253a696a233c09e
#
_entry.id   a6043c6ef16b7d3b6253a696a233c09e
#
_cell.length_a   1.000
_cell.length_b   1.000
_cell.length_c   1.000
_cell.angle_alpha   90.00
_cell.angle_beta   90.00
_cell.angle_gamma   90.00
#
_symmetry.space_group_name_H-M   'P 1'
#
loop_
_entity.id
_entity.type
_entity.pdbx_description
1 polymer ?
#
loop_
_entity_poly.entity_id
_entity_poly.type
_entity_poly.pdbx_seq_one_letter_code
_entity_poly.pdbx_strand_id
1 'polypeptide(L)'
;MSQSPIDDFSERSVTRYRQGWKALNRLLHEDRSFSGHERNCAFLNTGGDVRRQPFADISAASGLDFDDDARAVALADWDIDGDLDIWVTNRTAPRIRFLRNNNVSSNHFLAIQLIGNGKTTNRDAVGARVEVVLADDQNAPLLKTMTAGDGFLSQSSXWLHFGLGHAEQISQVVVHWPGGERTEYSGFEIDRRYIIDQASGEIRGWSAPTARKPLVSIXQDPPLPLSVARTVLPARRLLPNLQVTESESPLNAEISKPTVITLWSATCRSCVQELEEFSRQEALLRKAGLDVIAINLDNLNEAGAEADNVLAXXGFPFTTRSGTVELVRSLDVLXRAXFDRWQPLTVPVSFLIDDQGFVGVIYQGPIPIRQLVSDVKLLRLPSDQLRDFCSPFSGRWVTPPPSADPLQVTSRFIDEALVTQGIEYLERHAQLAEQSPSSSLLQAPGDLYYVLAVLLRDQEQNDASLNAFAKAIQHQPDDFRYRNDFASLLAATGQLNQAAEQLLQSLRIKPQDIFVQRKLGFLRMAEGNPAAAIPRFRAVVDSTPQDIACWYNLANAYRRNEQLNEAMETYRHTLKLEPRMTLAANNLAWVLVTHPDDNVRNGPEAVKWAKQACEQTNYRQPTFLDTLACAHAEAGNFDKAIAIAGEATQLYTQLNQSEKARTSEDRIRLFREKRTLFNQLTQ
;
A
#
# COMPACT_ATOMS: atom_id res chain seq x y z
N MET A 1 15.58 8.78 9.95
CA MET A 1 14.46 7.84 9.83
C MET A 1 14.64 6.73 10.86
N SER A 2 13.68 6.56 11.74
CA SER A 2 13.73 5.44 12.69
C SER A 2 13.56 4.14 11.92
N GLN A 3 14.51 3.24 12.02
CA GLN A 3 14.35 1.90 11.52
C GLN A 3 13.29 1.20 12.38
N SER A 4 12.28 0.66 11.73
CA SER A 4 11.29 -0.13 12.43
C SER A 4 11.97 -1.38 13.01
N PRO A 5 11.84 -1.63 14.29
CA PRO A 5 12.48 -2.78 14.90
C PRO A 5 11.71 -4.06 14.54
N ILE A 6 11.95 -4.58 13.35
CA ILE A 6 11.55 -5.94 13.02
C ILE A 6 12.77 -6.79 13.32
N ASP A 7 12.74 -7.48 14.43
CA ASP A 7 13.86 -8.29 14.91
C ASP A 7 14.09 -9.52 14.02
N ASP A 8 13.04 -9.98 13.34
CA ASP A 8 13.12 -11.05 12.36
C ASP A 8 12.06 -10.82 11.25
N PHE A 9 12.22 -11.50 10.12
CA PHE A 9 11.27 -11.42 9.00
C PHE A 9 10.30 -12.61 8.97
N SER A 10 10.08 -13.27 10.13
CA SER A 10 9.08 -14.32 10.24
C SER A 10 7.68 -13.75 9.92
N GLU A 11 6.82 -14.56 9.37
CA GLU A 11 5.43 -14.20 9.03
C GLU A 11 4.70 -13.61 10.25
N ARG A 12 4.97 -14.15 11.43
CA ARG A 12 4.38 -13.68 12.70
C ARG A 12 4.85 -12.26 13.05
N SER A 13 6.13 -11.95 12.90
CA SER A 13 6.70 -10.62 13.19
C SER A 13 6.18 -9.57 12.20
N VAL A 14 6.13 -9.92 10.92
CA VAL A 14 5.61 -9.03 9.88
C VAL A 14 4.12 -8.75 10.11
N THR A 15 3.33 -9.77 10.47
CA THR A 15 1.90 -9.62 10.76
C THR A 15 1.70 -8.71 11.98
N ARG A 16 2.46 -8.94 13.07
CA ARG A 16 2.38 -8.11 14.29
C ARG A 16 2.74 -6.65 13.99
N TYR A 17 3.76 -6.43 13.19
CA TYR A 17 4.17 -5.08 12.75
C TYR A 17 3.05 -4.38 11.97
N ARG A 18 2.45 -5.10 10.99
CA ARG A 18 1.32 -4.56 10.19
C ARG A 18 0.11 -4.23 11.07
N GLN A 19 -0.20 -5.10 12.04
CA GLN A 19 -1.30 -4.86 13.00
C GLN A 19 -1.02 -3.61 13.85
N GLY A 20 0.22 -3.43 14.29
CA GLY A 20 0.64 -2.24 15.02
C GLY A 20 0.43 -0.95 14.22
N TRP A 21 0.81 -0.97 12.94
CA TRP A 21 0.59 0.17 12.04
C TRP A 21 -0.90 0.45 11.79
N LYS A 22 -1.71 -0.61 11.62
CA LYS A 22 -3.17 -0.44 11.46
C LYS A 22 -3.78 0.19 12.72
N ALA A 23 -3.39 -0.27 13.91
CA ALA A 23 -3.87 0.29 15.18
C ALA A 23 -3.47 1.77 15.33
N LEU A 24 -2.24 2.10 14.96
CA LEU A 24 -1.74 3.48 15.01
C LEU A 24 -2.51 4.40 14.06
N ASN A 25 -2.72 3.95 12.81
CA ASN A 25 -3.50 4.70 11.83
C ASN A 25 -4.96 4.89 12.29
N ARG A 26 -5.53 3.86 12.91
CA ARG A 26 -6.89 3.95 13.45
C ARG A 26 -7.04 5.11 14.44
N LEU A 27 -6.06 5.30 15.34
CA LEU A 27 -6.09 6.41 16.31
C LEU A 27 -6.14 7.78 15.61
N LEU A 28 -5.43 7.93 14.48
CA LEU A 28 -5.46 9.20 13.71
C LEU A 28 -6.83 9.44 13.07
N HIS A 29 -7.47 8.38 12.59
CA HIS A 29 -8.83 8.49 12.03
C HIS A 29 -9.88 8.78 13.11
N GLU A 30 -9.63 8.37 14.35
CA GLU A 30 -10.50 8.62 15.51
C GLU A 30 -10.21 9.99 16.17
N ASP A 31 -9.66 10.93 15.42
CA ASP A 31 -9.30 12.29 15.88
C ASP A 31 -8.24 12.33 16.99
N ARG A 32 -7.53 11.24 17.21
CA ARG A 32 -6.36 11.25 18.09
C ARG A 32 -5.19 11.94 17.37
N SER A 33 -4.48 12.75 18.09
CA SER A 33 -3.33 13.47 17.55
C SER A 33 -2.05 13.07 18.28
N PHE A 34 -0.95 12.99 17.52
CA PHE A 34 0.39 12.90 18.14
C PHE A 34 0.93 14.27 18.51
N SER A 35 0.15 15.34 18.25
CA SER A 35 0.52 16.69 18.63
C SER A 35 0.31 16.88 20.13
N GLY A 36 1.36 17.35 20.80
CA GLY A 36 1.27 17.80 22.19
C GLY A 36 0.91 19.27 22.30
N HIS A 37 0.55 19.93 21.20
CA HIS A 37 0.41 21.38 21.10
C HIS A 37 1.70 22.06 21.55
N GLU A 38 2.81 21.57 21.02
CA GLU A 38 4.14 22.07 21.35
C GLU A 38 4.25 23.54 20.99
N ARG A 39 4.66 24.35 21.96
CA ARG A 39 4.81 25.80 21.77
C ARG A 39 6.10 26.09 21.03
N ASN A 40 6.07 27.10 20.19
CA ASN A 40 7.25 27.57 19.51
C ASN A 40 8.16 28.32 20.52
N CYS A 41 9.47 28.13 20.37
CA CYS A 41 10.44 28.77 21.28
C CYS A 41 11.41 29.65 20.48
N ALA A 42 11.67 30.84 21.00
CA ALA A 42 12.64 31.76 20.44
C ALA A 42 13.68 32.12 21.51
N PHE A 43 14.94 31.94 21.18
CA PHE A 43 16.04 32.21 22.10
C PHE A 43 16.97 33.27 21.51
N LEU A 44 17.17 34.36 22.25
CA LEU A 44 18.10 35.40 21.88
C LEU A 44 19.50 35.09 22.44
N ASN A 45 20.51 35.10 21.58
CA ASN A 45 21.90 35.00 22.01
C ASN A 45 22.31 36.33 22.62
N THR A 46 22.60 36.32 23.90
CA THR A 46 22.97 37.54 24.65
C THR A 46 24.47 37.81 24.66
N GLY A 47 25.27 36.98 24.00
CA GLY A 47 26.72 37.15 23.96
C GLY A 47 27.44 36.93 25.29
N GLY A 48 26.72 36.39 26.28
CA GLY A 48 27.29 36.18 27.62
C GLY A 48 28.27 35.01 27.69
N ASP A 49 28.99 34.92 28.80
CA ASP A 49 29.89 33.80 29.09
C ASP A 49 29.14 32.48 28.97
N VAL A 50 29.68 31.55 28.18
CA VAL A 50 29.15 30.20 27.93
C VAL A 50 28.75 29.46 29.24
N ARG A 51 29.37 29.84 30.36
CA ARG A 51 29.09 29.29 31.67
C ARG A 51 27.84 29.88 32.35
N ARG A 52 27.21 30.92 31.79
CA ARG A 52 26.09 31.67 32.40
C ARG A 52 24.90 31.86 31.44
N GLN A 53 24.38 30.79 30.87
CA GLN A 53 23.20 30.83 29.98
C GLN A 53 23.31 31.91 28.89
N PRO A 54 24.04 31.66 27.82
CA PRO A 54 24.22 32.63 26.74
C PRO A 54 22.97 32.95 25.94
N PHE A 55 21.88 32.26 26.21
CA PHE A 55 20.60 32.43 25.48
C PHE A 55 19.50 32.83 26.47
N ALA A 56 18.80 33.89 26.15
CA ALA A 56 17.58 34.30 26.85
C ALA A 56 16.33 33.82 26.09
N ASP A 57 15.41 33.23 26.80
CA ASP A 57 14.11 32.82 26.20
C ASP A 57 13.28 34.11 26.03
N ILE A 58 13.01 34.44 24.78
CA ILE A 58 12.20 35.61 24.40
C ILE A 58 10.88 35.17 23.74
N SER A 59 10.48 33.91 23.85
CA SER A 59 9.32 33.36 23.15
C SER A 59 8.07 34.21 23.33
N ALA A 60 7.68 34.47 24.56
CA ALA A 60 6.50 35.27 24.88
C ALA A 60 6.64 36.74 24.50
N ALA A 61 7.87 37.31 24.65
CA ALA A 61 8.12 38.72 24.37
C ALA A 61 8.18 39.02 22.86
N SER A 62 8.62 38.05 22.06
CA SER A 62 8.77 38.21 20.60
C SER A 62 7.45 38.04 19.83
N GLY A 63 6.41 37.51 20.47
CA GLY A 63 5.17 37.14 19.79
C GLY A 63 5.27 35.86 18.98
N LEU A 64 6.31 35.05 19.21
CA LEU A 64 6.51 33.78 18.48
C LEU A 64 5.93 32.55 19.20
N ASP A 65 5.40 32.74 20.40
CA ASP A 65 4.95 31.71 21.33
C ASP A 65 3.58 31.15 20.93
N PHE A 66 3.52 30.44 19.80
CA PHE A 66 2.30 29.76 19.32
C PHE A 66 2.34 28.28 19.67
N ASP A 67 1.18 27.70 20.01
CA ASP A 67 1.02 26.28 20.32
C ASP A 67 0.62 25.46 19.09
N ASP A 68 1.23 25.81 17.97
CA ASP A 68 0.86 25.27 16.63
C ASP A 68 1.55 23.94 16.28
N ASP A 69 2.45 23.45 17.13
CA ASP A 69 3.22 22.25 16.86
C ASP A 69 4.02 22.41 15.55
N ALA A 70 4.89 23.44 15.52
CA ALA A 70 5.66 23.81 14.34
C ALA A 70 6.61 22.69 13.89
N ARG A 71 6.82 22.58 12.58
CA ARG A 71 7.64 21.52 11.97
C ARG A 71 8.82 22.06 11.16
N ALA A 72 8.61 23.15 10.45
CA ALA A 72 9.67 23.71 9.60
C ALA A 72 9.64 25.22 9.63
N VAL A 73 10.81 25.82 9.57
CA VAL A 73 11.01 27.27 9.56
C VAL A 73 11.84 27.62 8.34
N ALA A 74 11.45 28.69 7.63
CA ALA A 74 12.26 29.28 6.56
C ALA A 74 12.33 30.78 6.76
N LEU A 75 13.49 31.33 6.52
CA LEU A 75 13.77 32.76 6.67
C LEU A 75 13.91 33.42 5.29
N ALA A 76 13.25 34.55 5.10
CA ALA A 76 13.36 35.35 3.88
C ALA A 76 12.96 36.77 4.19
N ASP A 77 13.66 37.71 3.62
CA ASP A 77 13.24 39.10 3.59
C ASP A 77 12.15 39.22 2.51
N TRP A 78 10.89 39.01 2.92
CA TRP A 78 9.76 38.80 2.00
C TRP A 78 9.29 40.12 1.36
N ASP A 79 9.20 41.15 2.12
CA ASP A 79 8.77 42.45 1.62
C ASP A 79 9.95 43.38 1.22
N ILE A 80 11.18 42.85 1.35
CA ILE A 80 12.41 43.45 0.86
C ILE A 80 12.69 44.80 1.60
N ASP A 81 12.32 44.84 2.86
CA ASP A 81 12.59 46.02 3.71
C ASP A 81 13.94 45.94 4.42
N GLY A 82 14.63 44.80 4.33
CA GLY A 82 15.96 44.60 4.92
C GLY A 82 15.95 43.72 6.16
N ASP A 83 14.80 43.39 6.67
CA ASP A 83 14.65 42.52 7.83
C ASP A 83 14.22 41.12 7.40
N LEU A 84 14.62 40.10 8.16
CA LEU A 84 14.21 38.74 7.86
C LEU A 84 12.85 38.41 8.48
N ASP A 85 11.94 37.95 7.63
CA ASP A 85 10.64 37.40 8.01
C ASP A 85 10.72 35.91 8.20
N ILE A 86 9.71 35.34 8.86
CA ILE A 86 9.68 33.94 9.21
C ILE A 86 8.43 33.28 8.61
N TRP A 87 8.64 32.21 7.84
CA TRP A 87 7.60 31.29 7.41
C TRP A 87 7.68 30.02 8.25
N VAL A 88 6.55 29.61 8.84
CA VAL A 88 6.48 28.43 9.69
C VAL A 88 5.41 27.49 9.14
N THR A 89 5.75 26.22 8.98
CA THR A 89 4.75 25.17 8.70
C THR A 89 4.44 24.43 9.99
N ASN A 90 3.17 24.16 10.21
CA ASN A 90 2.67 23.57 11.45
C ASN A 90 1.99 22.22 11.18
N ARG A 91 1.99 21.38 12.19
CA ARG A 91 1.25 20.11 12.16
C ARG A 91 -0.25 20.36 12.32
N THR A 92 -0.60 21.28 13.19
CA THR A 92 -1.99 21.68 13.45
C THR A 92 -2.37 22.89 12.60
N ALA A 93 -3.59 23.36 12.70
CA ALA A 93 -4.02 24.59 12.04
C ALA A 93 -3.57 25.81 12.85
N PRO A 94 -3.16 26.88 12.21
CA PRO A 94 -3.03 27.06 10.75
C PRO A 94 -1.81 26.32 10.20
N ARG A 95 -1.94 25.71 9.04
CA ARG A 95 -0.86 24.88 8.44
C ARG A 95 0.37 25.69 8.10
N ILE A 96 0.20 26.99 7.84
CA ILE A 96 1.30 27.89 7.50
C ILE A 96 1.05 29.19 8.23
N ARG A 97 2.10 29.72 8.90
CA ARG A 97 2.13 31.09 9.41
C ARG A 97 3.21 31.87 8.68
N PHE A 98 2.88 33.09 8.38
CA PHE A 98 3.83 34.11 7.97
C PHE A 98 3.92 35.11 9.11
N LEU A 99 5.13 35.30 9.61
CA LEU A 99 5.41 36.21 10.73
C LEU A 99 6.34 37.34 10.18
N ARG A 100 5.72 38.47 9.92
CA ARG A 100 6.43 39.60 9.37
C ARG A 100 7.20 40.28 10.50
N ASN A 101 8.49 40.59 10.25
CA ASN A 101 9.30 41.40 11.14
C ASN A 101 8.98 42.86 10.88
N ASN A 102 8.48 43.54 11.90
CA ASN A 102 8.17 45.00 11.84
C ASN A 102 9.06 45.78 12.76
N ASN A 103 10.24 45.26 13.12
CA ASN A 103 11.14 45.93 14.01
C ASN A 103 11.77 47.15 13.29
N VAL A 104 11.69 48.28 13.93
CA VAL A 104 12.32 49.52 13.40
C VAL A 104 13.62 49.73 14.17
N SER A 105 14.72 49.57 13.47
CA SER A 105 16.06 49.76 14.08
C SER A 105 16.94 50.62 13.18
N SER A 106 18.04 51.15 13.76
CA SER A 106 19.09 51.87 13.04
C SER A 106 20.22 50.92 12.62
N ASN A 107 19.98 49.62 12.65
CA ASN A 107 20.95 48.61 12.21
C ASN A 107 20.96 48.50 10.70
N HIS A 108 22.12 48.20 10.16
CA HIS A 108 22.34 48.05 8.72
C HIS A 108 22.41 46.55 8.32
N PHE A 109 22.26 46.26 7.03
CA PHE A 109 22.37 44.91 6.51
C PHE A 109 23.15 44.83 5.19
N LEU A 110 23.56 43.63 4.84
CA LEU A 110 24.08 43.26 3.52
C LEU A 110 23.50 41.92 3.14
N ALA A 111 22.96 41.79 1.93
CA ALA A 111 22.50 40.50 1.45
C ALA A 111 23.25 40.11 0.17
N ILE A 112 23.77 38.89 0.14
CA ILE A 112 24.59 38.40 -0.98
C ILE A 112 23.96 37.11 -1.53
N GLN A 113 23.80 37.07 -2.84
CA GLN A 113 23.45 35.86 -3.56
C GLN A 113 24.65 35.43 -4.42
N LEU A 114 24.98 34.17 -4.40
CA LEU A 114 26.10 33.60 -5.14
C LEU A 114 25.63 32.81 -6.36
N ILE A 115 26.36 32.95 -7.46
CA ILE A 115 26.17 32.11 -8.65
C ILE A 115 27.49 31.37 -8.90
N GLY A 116 27.47 30.07 -8.79
CA GLY A 116 28.61 29.20 -9.08
C GLY A 116 28.86 29.02 -10.56
N ASN A 117 30.11 28.68 -10.94
CA ASN A 117 30.55 28.58 -12.33
C ASN A 117 30.01 27.31 -13.06
N GLY A 118 29.29 26.44 -12.38
CA GLY A 118 28.73 25.20 -12.96
C GLY A 118 29.76 24.11 -13.27
N LYS A 119 31.02 24.31 -12.87
CA LYS A 119 32.14 23.36 -13.13
C LYS A 119 32.78 22.89 -11.82
N THR A 120 33.43 23.76 -11.11
CA THR A 120 34.04 23.49 -9.79
C THR A 120 33.10 23.82 -8.65
N THR A 121 32.09 24.65 -8.91
CA THR A 121 31.07 25.07 -7.96
C THR A 121 29.69 24.86 -8.62
N ASN A 122 28.74 24.26 -7.91
CA ASN A 122 27.36 24.10 -8.41
C ASN A 122 26.72 25.48 -8.63
N ARG A 123 25.69 25.54 -9.49
CA ARG A 123 25.03 26.78 -9.92
C ARG A 123 24.65 27.69 -8.73
N ASP A 124 24.08 27.10 -7.67
CA ASP A 124 23.54 27.84 -6.53
C ASP A 124 24.60 28.03 -5.43
N ALA A 125 25.86 27.70 -5.72
CA ALA A 125 27.02 27.83 -4.85
C ALA A 125 26.85 27.18 -3.47
N VAL A 126 26.06 26.10 -3.39
CA VAL A 126 25.89 25.35 -2.13
C VAL A 126 27.24 24.85 -1.65
N GLY A 127 27.58 25.16 -0.39
CA GLY A 127 28.86 24.85 0.21
C GLY A 127 29.82 26.05 0.23
N ALA A 128 29.51 27.14 -0.47
CA ALA A 128 30.33 28.37 -0.41
C ALA A 128 30.19 29.04 0.95
N ARG A 129 31.30 29.57 1.42
CA ARG A 129 31.35 30.30 2.68
C ARG A 129 31.72 31.76 2.39
N VAL A 130 30.93 32.70 2.95
CA VAL A 130 31.12 34.12 2.78
C VAL A 130 31.54 34.74 4.11
N GLU A 131 32.61 35.56 4.09
CA GLU A 131 33.08 36.33 5.20
C GLU A 131 32.90 37.80 4.85
N VAL A 132 32.29 38.57 5.74
CA VAL A 132 32.12 40.01 5.61
C VAL A 132 33.00 40.69 6.68
N VAL A 133 33.93 41.55 6.24
CA VAL A 133 34.85 42.26 7.09
C VAL A 133 34.40 43.73 7.16
N LEU A 134 34.12 44.21 8.36
CA LEU A 134 33.69 45.59 8.61
C LEU A 134 34.91 46.51 8.78
N ALA A 135 34.78 47.76 8.35
CA ALA A 135 35.96 48.70 8.36
C ALA A 135 36.39 49.12 9.77
N ASP A 136 35.45 49.30 10.66
CA ASP A 136 35.71 49.85 11.99
C ASP A 136 35.60 48.83 13.11
N ASP A 137 35.56 47.55 12.77
CA ASP A 137 35.34 46.50 13.76
C ASP A 137 36.59 45.63 13.92
N GLN A 138 37.09 45.57 15.16
CA GLN A 138 38.18 44.66 15.54
C GLN A 138 37.71 43.23 15.80
N ASN A 139 36.43 42.97 15.62
CA ASN A 139 35.85 41.66 15.82
C ASN A 139 36.14 40.70 14.64
N ALA A 140 35.88 39.44 14.87
CA ALA A 140 36.02 38.44 13.81
C ALA A 140 35.03 38.73 12.66
N PRO A 141 35.40 38.41 11.42
CA PRO A 141 34.48 38.58 10.27
C PRO A 141 33.14 37.90 10.49
N LEU A 142 32.08 38.50 9.97
CA LEU A 142 30.76 37.89 9.95
C LEU A 142 30.77 36.75 8.92
N LEU A 143 30.29 35.57 9.32
CA LEU A 143 30.46 34.38 8.54
C LEU A 143 29.10 33.71 8.25
N LYS A 144 28.85 33.38 6.99
CA LYS A 144 27.70 32.53 6.60
C LYS A 144 28.10 31.55 5.53
N THR A 145 27.44 30.36 5.54
CA THR A 145 27.65 29.32 4.55
C THR A 145 26.35 29.12 3.77
N MET A 146 26.47 28.97 2.44
CA MET A 146 25.34 28.67 1.59
C MET A 146 25.00 27.17 1.76
N THR A 147 23.81 26.89 2.24
CA THR A 147 23.32 25.51 2.50
C THR A 147 22.17 25.14 1.59
N ALA A 148 22.02 23.84 1.34
CA ALA A 148 20.86 23.28 0.66
C ALA A 148 20.00 22.58 1.72
N GLY A 149 19.08 23.34 2.30
CA GLY A 149 18.30 22.90 3.44
C GLY A 149 18.97 23.30 4.75
N ASP A 150 18.29 24.14 5.51
CA ASP A 150 18.79 24.66 6.78
C ASP A 150 17.85 24.38 7.95
N GLY A 151 16.79 23.57 7.69
CA GLY A 151 15.87 23.10 8.71
C GLY A 151 15.21 21.78 8.30
N PHE A 152 14.30 21.30 9.14
CA PHE A 152 13.56 20.07 8.84
C PHE A 152 12.58 20.33 7.69
N LEU A 153 12.87 19.74 6.53
CA LEU A 153 12.05 19.89 5.31
C LEU A 153 11.84 21.36 4.92
N SER A 154 12.84 22.21 5.16
CA SER A 154 12.77 23.63 4.82
C SER A 154 14.08 24.15 4.23
N GLN A 155 13.97 25.23 3.48
CA GLN A 155 15.08 25.96 2.88
C GLN A 155 14.77 27.45 2.99
N SER A 156 15.64 28.22 3.66
CA SER A 156 15.59 29.67 3.68
C SER A 156 16.02 30.25 2.32
N SER A 157 15.84 31.56 2.15
CA SER A 157 16.17 32.20 0.88
C SER A 157 17.64 32.04 0.50
N UNK A 158 18.02 32.16 -0.55
CA UNK A 158 19.18 32.06 -1.02
C UNK A 158 19.99 33.18 -0.81
N TRP A 159 19.43 34.10 -0.33
CA TRP A 159 20.22 35.30 0.05
C TRP A 159 20.94 35.05 1.36
N LEU A 160 22.26 35.20 1.39
CA LEU A 160 23.04 35.22 2.63
C LEU A 160 22.89 36.63 3.24
N HIS A 161 22.06 36.73 4.23
CA HIS A 161 21.71 38.00 4.87
C HIS A 161 22.59 38.23 6.10
N PHE A 162 23.34 39.32 6.10
CA PHE A 162 24.24 39.71 7.20
C PHE A 162 23.68 40.97 7.88
N GLY A 163 23.38 40.88 9.17
CA GLY A 163 23.11 42.06 10.00
C GLY A 163 24.46 42.69 10.37
N LEU A 164 24.61 43.97 10.08
CA LEU A 164 25.88 44.69 10.27
C LEU A 164 25.89 45.52 11.55
N GLY A 165 24.77 45.55 12.30
CA GLY A 165 24.63 46.43 13.45
C GLY A 165 24.72 47.88 13.02
N HIS A 166 25.52 48.70 13.73
CA HIS A 166 25.70 50.10 13.43
C HIS A 166 26.91 50.38 12.51
N ALA A 167 27.52 49.36 11.94
CA ALA A 167 28.69 49.54 11.08
C ALA A 167 28.27 50.22 9.76
N GLU A 168 28.91 51.32 9.43
CA GLU A 168 28.59 52.14 8.25
C GLU A 168 29.38 51.76 7.01
N GLN A 169 30.44 50.97 7.15
CA GLN A 169 31.32 50.63 6.03
C GLN A 169 31.75 49.17 6.05
N ILE A 170 31.74 48.57 4.84
CA ILE A 170 32.22 47.20 4.60
C ILE A 170 33.62 47.32 3.97
N SER A 171 34.62 46.75 4.64
CA SER A 171 35.97 46.72 4.11
C SER A 171 36.13 45.76 2.96
N GLN A 172 35.61 44.54 3.13
CA GLN A 172 35.86 43.44 2.21
C GLN A 172 34.82 42.32 2.37
N VAL A 173 34.53 41.65 1.26
CA VAL A 173 33.77 40.38 1.25
C VAL A 173 34.68 39.32 0.68
N VAL A 174 34.85 38.21 1.39
CA VAL A 174 35.66 37.07 0.94
C VAL A 174 34.75 35.91 0.72
N VAL A 175 34.83 35.30 -0.47
CA VAL A 175 34.06 34.11 -0.81
C VAL A 175 35.01 32.91 -0.97
N HIS A 176 34.77 31.87 -0.16
CA HIS A 176 35.44 30.58 -0.28
C HIS A 176 34.49 29.65 -1.07
N TRP A 177 34.86 29.39 -2.29
CA TRP A 177 34.03 28.56 -3.20
C TRP A 177 34.26 27.06 -2.93
N PRO A 178 33.25 26.21 -3.12
CA PRO A 178 33.39 24.75 -2.88
C PRO A 178 34.55 24.10 -3.64
N GLY A 179 34.91 24.64 -4.81
CA GLY A 179 36.04 24.17 -5.61
C GLY A 179 37.41 24.48 -5.06
N GLY A 180 37.50 25.12 -3.89
CA GLY A 180 38.76 25.52 -3.21
C GLY A 180 39.26 26.91 -3.57
N GLU A 181 38.63 27.58 -4.50
CA GLU A 181 38.96 28.95 -4.88
C GLU A 181 38.57 29.91 -3.75
N ARG A 182 39.41 30.89 -3.47
CA ARG A 182 39.14 31.99 -2.52
C ARG A 182 39.24 33.31 -3.28
N THR A 183 38.17 34.10 -3.26
CA THR A 183 38.09 35.35 -4.00
C THR A 183 37.71 36.49 -3.04
N GLU A 184 38.42 37.63 -3.17
CA GLU A 184 38.18 38.84 -2.37
C GLU A 184 37.52 39.90 -3.25
N TYR A 185 36.51 40.52 -2.68
CA TYR A 185 35.72 41.55 -3.35
C TYR A 185 35.63 42.80 -2.46
N SER A 186 35.52 43.97 -3.07
CA SER A 186 35.37 45.27 -2.38
C SER A 186 34.31 46.12 -3.10
N GLY A 187 33.96 47.25 -2.48
CA GLY A 187 32.97 48.16 -3.09
C GLY A 187 31.52 47.87 -2.75
N PHE A 188 31.27 47.26 -1.62
CA PHE A 188 29.90 47.00 -1.12
C PHE A 188 29.41 48.18 -0.28
N GLU A 189 28.16 48.57 -0.51
CA GLU A 189 27.45 49.56 0.31
C GLU A 189 26.54 48.83 1.30
N ILE A 190 26.31 49.43 2.46
CA ILE A 190 25.33 48.93 3.44
C ILE A 190 23.91 49.10 2.88
N ASP A 191 22.96 48.31 3.39
CA ASP A 191 21.53 48.31 3.06
C ASP A 191 21.30 48.03 1.58
N ARG A 192 22.12 47.12 1.04
CA ARG A 192 22.07 46.71 -0.37
C ARG A 192 22.09 45.20 -0.52
N ARG A 193 21.67 44.78 -1.70
CA ARG A 193 21.73 43.39 -2.13
C ARG A 193 22.62 43.27 -3.35
N TYR A 194 23.48 42.25 -3.36
CA TYR A 194 24.43 42.01 -4.45
C TYR A 194 24.38 40.55 -4.90
N ILE A 195 24.55 40.37 -6.20
CA ILE A 195 24.78 39.06 -6.79
C ILE A 195 26.26 39.00 -7.20
N ILE A 196 26.94 37.95 -6.77
CA ILE A 196 28.35 37.69 -7.11
C ILE A 196 28.38 36.44 -8.02
N ASP A 197 28.90 36.60 -9.21
CA ASP A 197 29.02 35.53 -10.21
C ASP A 197 30.46 35.06 -10.27
N GLN A 198 30.68 33.79 -9.91
CA GLN A 198 32.02 33.17 -9.88
C GLN A 198 32.66 33.12 -11.27
N ALA A 199 31.88 32.83 -12.33
CA ALA A 199 32.42 32.62 -13.67
C ALA A 199 32.99 33.90 -14.28
N SER A 200 32.29 35.01 -14.07
CA SER A 200 32.71 36.33 -14.60
C SER A 200 33.49 37.16 -13.59
N GLY A 201 33.43 36.88 -12.31
CA GLY A 201 33.96 37.71 -11.23
C GLY A 201 33.16 38.99 -10.99
N GLU A 202 31.99 39.11 -11.65
CA GLU A 202 31.19 40.35 -11.59
C GLU A 202 30.41 40.42 -10.28
N ILE A 203 30.38 41.64 -9.72
CA ILE A 203 29.51 42.07 -8.61
C ILE A 203 28.46 42.98 -9.22
N ARG A 204 27.18 42.64 -9.07
CA ARG A 204 26.10 43.50 -9.53
C ARG A 204 25.09 43.76 -8.41
N GLY A 205 24.74 45.02 -8.25
CA GLY A 205 23.67 45.37 -7.35
C GLY A 205 22.32 44.81 -7.81
N TRP A 206 21.53 44.37 -6.84
CA TRP A 206 20.18 43.89 -7.12
C TRP A 206 19.15 44.84 -6.50
N SER A 207 18.12 45.13 -7.28
CA SER A 207 16.99 45.94 -6.82
C SER A 207 15.68 45.21 -7.03
N ALA A 208 14.74 45.42 -6.13
CA ALA A 208 13.42 44.79 -6.21
C ALA A 208 12.71 45.15 -7.53
N PRO A 209 12.00 44.20 -8.13
CA PRO A 209 11.19 44.51 -9.28
C PRO A 209 10.16 45.60 -8.98
N THR A 210 10.05 46.58 -9.87
CA THR A 210 9.14 47.70 -9.70
C THR A 210 7.66 47.32 -9.74
N ALA A 211 7.33 46.21 -10.42
CA ALA A 211 5.96 45.74 -10.54
C ALA A 211 5.66 44.63 -9.52
N ARG A 212 5.59 45.01 -8.26
CA ARG A 212 5.16 44.08 -7.21
C ARG A 212 3.63 43.98 -7.21
N LYS A 213 3.10 42.78 -7.23
CA LYS A 213 1.71 42.55 -6.88
C LYS A 213 1.66 42.33 -5.38
N PRO A 214 1.12 43.26 -4.62
CA PRO A 214 1.00 43.05 -3.19
C PRO A 214 0.13 41.83 -2.91
N LEU A 215 0.46 41.07 -1.89
CA LEU A 215 -0.42 40.05 -1.36
C LEU A 215 -1.60 40.77 -0.72
N VAL A 216 -2.66 40.95 -1.51
CA VAL A 216 -3.91 41.52 -1.00
C VAL A 216 -4.65 40.38 -0.30
N SER A 217 -4.92 40.56 0.98
CA SER A 217 -5.80 39.65 1.69
C SER A 217 -7.18 39.72 1.05
N ILE A 218 -7.60 38.67 0.44
CA ILE A 218 -8.96 38.58 -0.04
C ILE A 218 -9.80 38.11 1.15
N UNK A 219 -10.07 38.73 1.98
CA UNK A 219 -10.68 38.47 2.84
C UNK A 219 -11.77 38.12 2.49
N GLN A 220 -12.13 37.14 2.45
CA GLN A 220 -13.46 36.56 2.38
C GLN A 220 -13.97 36.40 3.80
N ASP A 221 -15.11 36.91 4.02
CA ASP A 221 -15.80 36.61 5.28
C ASP A 221 -15.92 35.08 5.42
N PRO A 222 -15.65 34.52 6.59
CA PRO A 222 -15.88 33.10 6.80
C PRO A 222 -17.32 32.76 6.47
N PRO A 223 -17.60 31.59 5.88
CA PRO A 223 -18.96 31.21 5.59
C PRO A 223 -19.78 31.21 6.87
N LEU A 224 -21.02 31.71 6.79
CA LEU A 224 -21.91 31.74 7.93
C LEU A 224 -22.07 30.33 8.52
N PRO A 225 -22.11 30.20 9.83
CA PRO A 225 -22.40 28.89 10.44
C PRO A 225 -23.73 28.35 9.92
N LEU A 226 -23.70 27.12 9.44
CA LEU A 226 -24.88 26.45 8.91
C LEU A 226 -25.46 25.52 9.98
N SER A 227 -26.76 25.39 10.02
CA SER A 227 -27.44 24.43 10.89
C SER A 227 -27.28 23.00 10.40
N VAL A 228 -26.81 22.83 9.17
CA VAL A 228 -26.56 21.53 8.55
C VAL A 228 -25.17 21.53 7.91
N ALA A 229 -24.42 20.47 8.16
CA ALA A 229 -23.16 20.25 7.48
C ALA A 229 -23.45 19.57 6.15
N ARG A 230 -23.18 20.28 5.04
CA ARG A 230 -23.43 19.84 3.67
C ARG A 230 -22.08 19.56 3.01
N THR A 231 -21.88 18.31 2.59
CA THR A 231 -20.65 17.88 1.93
C THR A 231 -20.96 17.39 0.52
N VAL A 232 -20.46 18.11 -0.47
CA VAL A 232 -20.49 17.68 -1.88
C VAL A 232 -19.26 16.83 -2.15
N LEU A 233 -19.46 15.64 -2.68
CA LEU A 233 -18.34 14.71 -2.95
C LEU A 233 -17.74 14.99 -4.32
N PRO A 234 -16.43 15.33 -4.41
CA PRO A 234 -15.78 15.59 -5.71
C PRO A 234 -15.69 14.33 -6.56
N ALA A 235 -15.68 13.15 -5.92
CA ALA A 235 -15.76 11.85 -6.56
C ALA A 235 -16.92 11.09 -5.94
N ARG A 236 -17.99 10.91 -6.69
CA ARG A 236 -19.16 10.19 -6.21
C ARG A 236 -18.81 8.75 -5.86
N ARG A 237 -19.41 8.23 -4.80
CA ARG A 237 -19.18 6.87 -4.29
C ARG A 237 -20.46 6.04 -4.44
N LEU A 238 -20.32 4.83 -4.94
CA LEU A 238 -21.46 3.90 -5.02
C LEU A 238 -21.98 3.62 -3.59
N LEU A 239 -23.28 3.60 -3.43
CA LEU A 239 -23.90 3.23 -2.16
C LEU A 239 -23.72 1.72 -1.93
N PRO A 240 -23.30 1.26 -0.75
CA PRO A 240 -23.25 -0.19 -0.50
C PRO A 240 -24.65 -0.80 -0.52
N ASN A 241 -24.76 -2.10 -0.65
CA ASN A 241 -26.05 -2.79 -0.54
C ASN A 241 -26.63 -2.53 0.85
N LEU A 242 -27.86 -2.01 0.89
CA LEU A 242 -28.54 -1.66 2.13
C LEU A 242 -29.68 -2.64 2.38
N GLN A 243 -29.50 -3.53 3.35
CA GLN A 243 -30.53 -4.48 3.73
C GLN A 243 -31.48 -3.83 4.73
N VAL A 244 -32.77 -3.89 4.43
CA VAL A 244 -33.85 -3.40 5.32
C VAL A 244 -34.67 -4.58 5.80
N THR A 245 -35.40 -4.40 6.89
CA THR A 245 -36.13 -5.51 7.53
C THR A 245 -37.30 -6.03 6.69
N GLU A 246 -37.90 -5.17 5.87
CA GLU A 246 -39.13 -5.46 5.12
C GLU A 246 -38.89 -6.11 3.74
N SER A 247 -37.64 -6.33 3.34
CA SER A 247 -37.33 -6.81 1.99
C SER A 247 -36.14 -7.76 1.96
N GLU A 248 -36.27 -8.82 1.18
CA GLU A 248 -35.14 -9.74 0.88
C GLU A 248 -34.16 -9.13 -0.12
N SER A 249 -34.63 -8.20 -0.94
CA SER A 249 -33.78 -7.50 -1.90
C SER A 249 -33.18 -6.24 -1.25
N PRO A 250 -31.95 -5.88 -1.55
CA PRO A 250 -31.37 -4.65 -1.02
C PRO A 250 -32.11 -3.41 -1.53
N LEU A 251 -32.21 -2.39 -0.69
CA LEU A 251 -32.91 -1.12 -0.97
C LEU A 251 -32.43 -0.48 -2.27
N ASN A 252 -31.17 -0.67 -2.61
CA ASN A 252 -30.56 -0.15 -3.82
C ASN A 252 -31.30 -0.58 -5.11
N ALA A 253 -31.94 -1.75 -5.08
CA ALA A 253 -32.70 -2.24 -6.24
C ALA A 253 -33.98 -1.43 -6.52
N GLU A 254 -34.46 -0.68 -5.51
CA GLU A 254 -35.65 0.19 -5.65
C GLU A 254 -35.31 1.56 -6.24
N ILE A 255 -34.03 1.92 -6.31
CA ILE A 255 -33.58 3.25 -6.75
C ILE A 255 -33.53 3.30 -8.28
N SER A 256 -34.35 4.14 -8.88
CA SER A 256 -34.45 4.33 -10.33
C SER A 256 -34.46 5.79 -10.76
N LYS A 257 -34.35 6.70 -9.80
CA LYS A 257 -34.31 8.16 -10.02
C LYS A 257 -33.54 8.80 -8.86
N PRO A 258 -33.11 10.05 -8.98
CA PRO A 258 -32.47 10.75 -7.87
C PRO A 258 -33.27 10.59 -6.57
N THR A 259 -32.61 10.18 -5.51
CA THR A 259 -33.25 9.81 -4.24
C THR A 259 -32.46 10.40 -3.08
N VAL A 260 -33.13 10.89 -2.06
CA VAL A 260 -32.51 11.17 -0.77
C VAL A 260 -32.87 10.05 0.21
N ILE A 261 -31.85 9.41 0.79
CA ILE A 261 -32.03 8.45 1.88
C ILE A 261 -31.70 9.18 3.18
N THR A 262 -32.63 9.26 4.09
CA THR A 262 -32.43 9.87 5.41
C THR A 262 -32.56 8.83 6.52
N LEU A 263 -31.58 8.82 7.43
CA LEU A 263 -31.63 7.99 8.65
C LEU A 263 -32.24 8.86 9.78
N TRP A 264 -33.22 8.31 10.45
CA TRP A 264 -33.95 9.06 11.45
C TRP A 264 -34.40 8.21 12.65
N SER A 265 -34.81 8.89 13.75
CA SER A 265 -35.36 8.27 14.93
C SER A 265 -36.52 9.14 15.42
N ALA A 266 -37.56 8.53 15.96
CA ALA A 266 -38.71 9.22 16.54
C ALA A 266 -38.32 10.08 17.75
N THR A 267 -37.28 9.69 18.48
CA THR A 267 -36.76 10.43 19.63
C THR A 267 -35.89 11.63 19.25
N CYS A 268 -35.53 11.75 17.96
CA CYS A 268 -34.69 12.81 17.43
C CYS A 268 -35.58 13.97 16.94
N ARG A 269 -35.69 15.04 17.70
CA ARG A 269 -36.56 16.19 17.39
C ARG A 269 -36.22 16.79 15.99
N SER A 270 -34.95 16.95 15.67
CA SER A 270 -34.55 17.51 14.37
C SER A 270 -34.90 16.57 13.21
N CYS A 271 -34.90 15.25 13.46
CA CYS A 271 -35.31 14.27 12.46
C CYS A 271 -36.80 14.41 12.14
N VAL A 272 -37.63 14.51 13.17
CA VAL A 272 -39.10 14.68 13.03
C VAL A 272 -39.40 15.97 12.25
N GLN A 273 -38.73 17.07 12.61
CA GLN A 273 -38.87 18.35 11.91
C GLN A 273 -38.49 18.22 10.41
N GLU A 274 -37.48 17.46 10.10
CA GLU A 274 -37.06 17.20 8.72
C GLU A 274 -38.14 16.43 7.94
N LEU A 275 -38.71 15.38 8.55
CA LEU A 275 -39.78 14.60 7.93
C LEU A 275 -41.06 15.45 7.70
N GLU A 276 -41.40 16.31 8.66
CA GLU A 276 -42.50 17.27 8.50
C GLU A 276 -42.26 18.22 7.32
N GLU A 277 -41.04 18.69 7.17
CA GLU A 277 -40.70 19.60 6.08
C GLU A 277 -40.70 18.86 4.71
N PHE A 278 -40.25 17.60 4.67
CA PHE A 278 -40.41 16.78 3.46
C PHE A 278 -41.87 16.61 3.10
N SER A 279 -42.74 16.34 4.06
CA SER A 279 -44.18 16.19 3.82
C SER A 279 -44.78 17.49 3.31
N ARG A 280 -44.47 18.62 3.97
CA ARG A 280 -44.96 19.94 3.58
C ARG A 280 -44.59 20.35 2.18
N GLN A 281 -43.38 19.95 1.72
CA GLN A 281 -42.81 20.34 0.44
C GLN A 281 -42.86 19.20 -0.58
N GLU A 282 -43.72 18.21 -0.41
CA GLU A 282 -43.83 17.05 -1.31
C GLU A 282 -43.93 17.46 -2.79
N ALA A 283 -44.81 18.41 -3.12
CA ALA A 283 -45.03 18.86 -4.50
C ALA A 283 -43.76 19.42 -5.13
N LEU A 284 -42.92 20.12 -4.35
CA LEU A 284 -41.66 20.69 -4.82
C LEU A 284 -40.62 19.58 -5.08
N LEU A 285 -40.54 18.59 -4.18
CA LEU A 285 -39.63 17.46 -4.32
C LEU A 285 -39.98 16.61 -5.54
N ARG A 286 -41.25 16.24 -5.70
CA ARG A 286 -41.72 15.48 -6.87
C ARG A 286 -41.50 16.24 -8.19
N LYS A 287 -41.73 17.57 -8.20
CA LYS A 287 -41.46 18.43 -9.38
C LYS A 287 -39.98 18.43 -9.73
N ALA A 288 -39.09 18.32 -8.74
CA ALA A 288 -37.63 18.23 -8.97
C ALA A 288 -37.20 16.82 -9.42
N GLY A 289 -38.10 15.85 -9.51
CA GLY A 289 -37.81 14.47 -9.88
C GLY A 289 -37.07 13.70 -8.76
N LEU A 290 -37.26 14.16 -7.52
CA LEU A 290 -36.55 13.61 -6.36
C LEU A 290 -37.47 12.70 -5.55
N ASP A 291 -36.99 11.54 -5.18
CA ASP A 291 -37.68 10.64 -4.24
C ASP A 291 -37.04 10.76 -2.85
N VAL A 292 -37.78 10.30 -1.82
CA VAL A 292 -37.32 10.28 -0.44
C VAL A 292 -37.56 8.88 0.14
N ILE A 293 -36.54 8.34 0.77
CA ILE A 293 -36.65 7.08 1.53
C ILE A 293 -36.19 7.38 2.97
N ALA A 294 -37.11 7.28 3.90
CA ALA A 294 -36.84 7.51 5.33
C ALA A 294 -36.59 6.17 6.02
N ILE A 295 -35.38 5.96 6.53
CA ILE A 295 -35.00 4.73 7.22
C ILE A 295 -35.02 4.97 8.73
N ASN A 296 -35.92 4.31 9.42
CA ASN A 296 -36.06 4.41 10.86
C ASN A 296 -35.07 3.50 11.58
N LEU A 297 -34.41 3.98 12.63
CA LEU A 297 -33.43 3.23 13.41
C LEU A 297 -33.90 2.85 14.82
N ASP A 298 -35.14 3.16 15.17
CA ASP A 298 -35.69 2.92 16.54
C ASP A 298 -35.84 1.43 16.84
N ASN A 299 -36.07 0.61 15.81
CA ASN A 299 -36.14 -0.83 15.96
C ASN A 299 -34.84 -1.45 16.49
N LEU A 300 -33.70 -0.76 16.29
CA LEU A 300 -32.43 -1.20 16.83
C LEU A 300 -32.31 -1.03 18.36
N ASN A 301 -33.20 -0.20 18.94
CA ASN A 301 -33.21 0.14 20.36
C ASN A 301 -34.52 -0.22 21.05
N GLU A 302 -35.32 -1.12 20.47
CA GLU A 302 -36.63 -1.57 20.99
C GLU A 302 -37.72 -0.47 21.11
N ALA A 303 -37.53 0.66 20.38
CA ALA A 303 -38.44 1.81 20.40
C ALA A 303 -39.29 1.94 19.12
N GLY A 304 -39.47 0.85 18.37
CA GLY A 304 -40.06 0.89 17.02
C GLY A 304 -41.50 1.38 16.95
N ALA A 305 -42.31 1.18 18.02
CA ALA A 305 -43.72 1.56 18.03
C ALA A 305 -43.97 3.09 17.97
N GLU A 306 -43.01 3.92 18.37
CA GLU A 306 -43.12 5.39 18.29
C GLU A 306 -42.96 5.90 16.86
N ALA A 307 -42.20 5.23 16.04
CA ALA A 307 -41.91 5.65 14.67
C ALA A 307 -43.20 5.70 13.82
N ASP A 308 -44.03 4.66 13.88
CA ASP A 308 -45.29 4.61 13.12
C ASP A 308 -46.24 5.75 13.51
N ASN A 309 -46.29 6.08 14.79
CA ASN A 309 -47.09 7.19 15.28
C ASN A 309 -46.62 8.54 14.75
N VAL A 310 -45.30 8.73 14.70
CA VAL A 310 -44.69 9.96 14.16
C VAL A 310 -44.99 10.08 12.65
N LEU A 311 -44.83 9.01 11.89
CA LEU A 311 -45.09 9.01 10.45
C LEU A 311 -46.56 9.25 10.12
N ALA A 312 -47.50 8.67 10.89
CA ALA A 312 -48.95 8.92 10.83
C ALA A 312 -49.26 10.37 11.15
N UNK A 313 -48.61 10.80 11.96
CA UNK A 313 -48.72 12.07 12.41
C UNK A 313 -48.29 13.06 11.50
N UNK A 314 -47.27 12.67 10.81
CA UNK A 314 -46.70 13.49 9.86
C UNK A 314 -47.38 13.40 8.58
N GLY A 315 -48.30 12.48 8.34
CA GLY A 315 -48.85 12.10 7.05
C GLY A 315 -47.76 11.94 5.98
N PHE A 316 -46.65 11.25 6.31
CA PHE A 316 -45.42 11.19 5.48
C PHE A 316 -45.72 10.49 4.14
N PRO A 317 -45.59 11.18 3.00
CA PRO A 317 -46.05 10.68 1.69
C PRO A 317 -45.02 9.87 0.89
N PHE A 318 -43.87 9.62 1.48
CA PHE A 318 -42.77 8.94 0.80
C PHE A 318 -42.51 7.56 1.41
N THR A 319 -41.54 6.82 0.81
CA THR A 319 -41.21 5.46 1.27
C THR A 319 -40.56 5.48 2.64
N THR A 320 -40.98 4.57 3.49
CA THR A 320 -40.37 4.35 4.79
C THR A 320 -39.88 2.91 4.91
N ARG A 321 -38.78 2.70 5.63
CA ARG A 321 -38.17 1.39 5.87
C ARG A 321 -37.57 1.35 7.27
N SER A 322 -37.42 0.15 7.83
CA SER A 322 -36.75 -0.06 9.11
C SER A 322 -35.31 -0.52 8.87
N GLY A 323 -34.36 0.16 9.47
CA GLY A 323 -32.93 -0.12 9.29
C GLY A 323 -32.47 -1.36 10.06
N THR A 324 -31.40 -1.97 9.56
CA THR A 324 -30.70 -3.08 10.23
C THR A 324 -29.37 -2.61 10.78
N VAL A 325 -28.80 -3.34 11.74
CA VAL A 325 -27.43 -3.08 12.25
C VAL A 325 -26.43 -3.11 11.09
N GLU A 326 -26.62 -4.06 10.17
CA GLU A 326 -25.76 -4.21 8.99
C GLU A 326 -25.82 -3.00 8.07
N LEU A 327 -27.02 -2.44 7.83
CA LEU A 327 -27.20 -1.22 7.04
C LEU A 327 -26.42 -0.05 7.66
N VAL A 328 -26.58 0.16 8.97
CA VAL A 328 -25.89 1.25 9.68
C VAL A 328 -24.37 1.08 9.60
N ARG A 329 -23.87 -0.14 9.82
CA ARG A 329 -22.43 -0.43 9.70
C ARG A 329 -21.92 -0.19 8.29
N SER A 330 -22.69 -0.58 7.26
CA SER A 330 -22.30 -0.38 5.85
C SER A 330 -22.22 1.11 5.50
N LEU A 331 -23.19 1.91 5.97
CA LEU A 331 -23.15 3.37 5.76
C LEU A 331 -22.03 4.04 6.57
N ASP A 332 -21.74 3.54 7.75
CA ASP A 332 -20.64 4.02 8.59
C ASP A 332 -19.30 3.79 7.87
N VAL A 333 -19.09 2.62 7.27
CA VAL A 333 -17.91 2.33 6.46
C VAL A 333 -17.79 3.32 5.29
N LEU A 334 -18.87 3.59 4.61
CA LEU A 334 -18.87 4.57 3.52
C LEU A 334 -18.49 5.98 3.99
N UNK A 335 -19.18 6.36 4.99
CA UNK A 335 -18.95 7.57 5.54
C UNK A 335 -17.57 7.73 5.92
N ARG A 336 -16.87 6.78 6.60
CA ARG A 336 -15.43 6.77 6.95
C ARG A 336 -14.52 6.83 5.72
N ALA A 337 -14.86 6.12 4.69
CA ALA A 337 -14.15 6.18 3.42
C ALA A 337 -14.21 7.54 2.71
N UNK A 338 -15.25 8.10 3.00
CA UNK A 338 -15.44 9.31 2.41
C UNK A 338 -14.76 10.37 3.08
N PHE A 339 -14.79 10.46 4.31
CA PHE A 339 -14.24 11.56 5.13
C PHE A 339 -12.82 11.28 5.63
N ASP A 340 -12.40 10.04 5.63
CA ASP A 340 -11.18 9.55 6.26
C ASP A 340 -11.12 9.92 7.77
N ARG A 341 -12.28 10.04 8.39
CA ARG A 341 -12.50 10.32 9.83
C ARG A 341 -13.54 9.35 10.36
N TRP A 342 -13.33 8.84 11.54
CA TRP A 342 -14.14 7.78 12.12
C TRP A 342 -15.05 8.33 13.22
N GLN A 343 -15.84 9.33 12.84
CA GLN A 343 -16.88 9.83 13.72
C GLN A 343 -18.15 8.99 13.51
N PRO A 344 -18.85 8.64 14.59
CA PRO A 344 -20.06 7.84 14.45
C PRO A 344 -21.15 8.58 13.66
N LEU A 345 -21.96 7.81 12.94
CA LEU A 345 -23.13 8.35 12.26
C LEU A 345 -24.11 8.91 13.30
N THR A 346 -24.50 10.16 13.13
CA THR A 346 -25.49 10.84 13.97
C THR A 346 -26.73 11.13 13.15
N VAL A 347 -27.92 11.03 13.75
CA VAL A 347 -29.16 11.34 13.05
C VAL A 347 -29.61 12.78 13.32
N PRO A 348 -30.21 13.48 12.32
CA PRO A 348 -30.42 13.02 10.96
C PRO A 348 -29.14 13.09 10.13
N VAL A 349 -28.91 12.06 9.33
CA VAL A 349 -27.91 12.05 8.28
C VAL A 349 -28.58 11.59 6.99
N SER A 350 -28.29 12.29 5.90
CA SER A 350 -28.99 12.03 4.64
C SER A 350 -27.98 11.97 3.48
N PHE A 351 -28.28 11.09 2.54
CA PHE A 351 -27.45 10.81 1.37
C PHE A 351 -28.26 11.12 0.11
N LEU A 352 -27.84 12.11 -0.68
CA LEU A 352 -28.44 12.40 -1.97
C LEU A 352 -27.71 11.56 -3.03
N ILE A 353 -28.44 10.70 -3.70
CA ILE A 353 -27.91 9.69 -4.63
C ILE A 353 -28.55 9.86 -6.02
N ASP A 354 -27.81 9.47 -7.06
CA ASP A 354 -28.32 9.47 -8.43
C ASP A 354 -29.08 8.17 -8.77
N ASP A 355 -29.56 8.08 -10.00
CA ASP A 355 -30.36 6.95 -10.49
C ASP A 355 -29.55 5.65 -10.67
N GLN A 356 -28.21 5.71 -10.52
CA GLN A 356 -27.34 4.55 -10.54
C GLN A 356 -26.87 4.13 -9.14
N GLY A 357 -27.26 4.90 -8.13
CA GLY A 357 -26.91 4.64 -6.73
C GLY A 357 -25.60 5.25 -6.26
N PHE A 358 -25.08 6.26 -6.97
CA PHE A 358 -23.89 6.99 -6.52
C PHE A 358 -24.25 8.15 -5.63
N VAL A 359 -23.64 8.22 -4.44
CA VAL A 359 -23.78 9.31 -3.49
C VAL A 359 -23.02 10.54 -4.01
N GLY A 360 -23.73 11.66 -4.17
CA GLY A 360 -23.15 12.93 -4.61
C GLY A 360 -23.05 13.96 -3.51
N VAL A 361 -24.01 13.97 -2.56
CA VAL A 361 -24.04 14.94 -1.44
C VAL A 361 -24.43 14.21 -0.15
N ILE A 362 -23.78 14.57 0.94
CA ILE A 362 -24.09 14.07 2.29
C ILE A 362 -24.49 15.27 3.14
N TYR A 363 -25.57 15.13 3.88
CA TYR A 363 -26.04 16.14 4.83
C TYR A 363 -26.02 15.56 6.26
N GLN A 364 -25.52 16.36 7.18
CA GLN A 364 -25.58 16.05 8.63
C GLN A 364 -26.38 17.17 9.30
N GLY A 365 -27.55 16.83 9.83
CA GLY A 365 -28.54 17.78 10.32
C GLY A 365 -29.69 17.96 9.33
N PRO A 366 -30.79 18.61 9.75
CA PRO A 366 -32.03 18.74 8.94
C PRO A 366 -31.78 19.55 7.66
N ILE A 367 -32.19 19.02 6.51
CA ILE A 367 -31.85 19.58 5.18
C ILE A 367 -32.83 20.73 4.82
N PRO A 368 -32.31 21.90 4.43
CA PRO A 368 -33.15 22.90 3.80
C PRO A 368 -33.62 22.42 2.41
N ILE A 369 -34.91 22.26 2.20
CA ILE A 369 -35.50 21.65 0.98
C ILE A 369 -35.06 22.38 -0.29
N ARG A 370 -34.98 23.72 -0.23
CA ARG A 370 -34.53 24.51 -1.41
C ARG A 370 -33.10 24.17 -1.80
N GLN A 371 -32.24 23.91 -0.78
CA GLN A 371 -30.86 23.50 -1.03
C GLN A 371 -30.83 22.09 -1.63
N LEU A 372 -31.61 21.17 -1.07
CA LEU A 372 -31.70 19.80 -1.59
C LEU A 372 -32.12 19.78 -3.06
N VAL A 373 -33.19 20.54 -3.41
CA VAL A 373 -33.68 20.65 -4.81
C VAL A 373 -32.60 21.25 -5.73
N SER A 374 -31.86 22.25 -5.23
CA SER A 374 -30.75 22.84 -5.99
C SER A 374 -29.62 21.82 -6.20
N ASP A 375 -29.39 20.95 -5.25
CA ASP A 375 -28.28 19.99 -5.31
C ASP A 375 -28.54 18.79 -6.24
N VAL A 376 -29.80 18.52 -6.60
CA VAL A 376 -30.13 17.45 -7.55
C VAL A 376 -29.33 17.58 -8.86
N LYS A 377 -29.15 18.82 -9.32
CA LYS A 377 -28.39 19.09 -10.57
C LYS A 377 -26.89 18.74 -10.43
N LEU A 378 -26.35 18.73 -9.20
CA LEU A 378 -24.95 18.36 -8.97
C LEU A 378 -24.69 16.89 -9.34
N LEU A 379 -25.71 16.03 -9.22
CA LEU A 379 -25.62 14.61 -9.54
C LEU A 379 -25.26 14.34 -11.01
N ARG A 380 -25.44 15.33 -11.89
CA ARG A 380 -25.19 15.22 -13.33
C ARG A 380 -23.88 15.88 -13.76
N LEU A 381 -23.19 16.58 -12.84
CA LEU A 381 -21.96 17.28 -13.17
C LEU A 381 -20.77 16.32 -13.21
N PRO A 382 -19.83 16.50 -14.14
CA PRO A 382 -18.57 15.76 -14.09
C PRO A 382 -17.70 16.23 -12.93
N SER A 383 -16.77 15.40 -12.50
CA SER A 383 -15.96 15.61 -11.29
C SER A 383 -15.15 16.92 -11.31
N ASP A 384 -14.69 17.34 -12.49
CA ASP A 384 -13.91 18.58 -12.63
C ASP A 384 -14.76 19.83 -12.34
N GLN A 385 -16.05 19.80 -12.68
CA GLN A 385 -16.99 20.88 -12.36
C GLN A 385 -17.54 20.73 -10.93
N LEU A 386 -17.79 19.50 -10.50
CA LEU A 386 -18.36 19.20 -9.19
C LEU A 386 -17.48 19.71 -8.06
N ARG A 387 -16.16 19.61 -8.21
CA ARG A 387 -15.20 20.05 -7.17
C ARG A 387 -15.32 21.52 -6.79
N ASP A 388 -15.84 22.37 -7.69
CA ASP A 388 -16.02 23.80 -7.39
C ASP A 388 -17.14 24.03 -6.35
N PHE A 389 -18.00 23.03 -6.16
CA PHE A 389 -19.06 23.05 -5.13
C PHE A 389 -18.63 22.36 -3.83
N CYS A 390 -17.43 21.76 -3.78
CA CYS A 390 -16.95 21.02 -2.61
C CYS A 390 -16.32 21.92 -1.54
N SER A 391 -16.05 23.19 -1.89
CA SER A 391 -15.46 24.16 -0.96
C SER A 391 -16.32 25.41 -0.90
N PRO A 392 -16.55 25.95 0.31
CA PRO A 392 -17.25 27.24 0.42
C PRO A 392 -16.38 28.44 0.03
N PHE A 393 -15.10 28.20 -0.26
CA PHE A 393 -14.13 29.25 -0.60
C PHE A 393 -13.76 29.18 -2.07
N SER A 394 -13.64 30.32 -2.70
CA SER A 394 -13.12 30.40 -4.08
C SER A 394 -11.61 30.09 -4.06
N GLY A 395 -11.13 29.49 -5.15
CA GLY A 395 -9.73 29.11 -5.25
C GLY A 395 -9.40 28.59 -6.63
N ARG A 396 -8.17 28.10 -6.79
CA ARG A 396 -7.72 27.47 -8.03
C ARG A 396 -7.27 26.04 -7.72
N TRP A 397 -7.91 25.10 -8.38
CA TRP A 397 -7.51 23.70 -8.28
C TRP A 397 -6.26 23.45 -9.12
N VAL A 398 -5.21 22.91 -8.49
CA VAL A 398 -3.92 22.65 -9.15
C VAL A 398 -3.72 21.17 -9.49
N THR A 399 -4.59 20.30 -8.97
CA THR A 399 -4.56 18.86 -9.25
C THR A 399 -5.92 18.41 -9.76
N PRO A 400 -6.00 17.32 -10.51
CA PRO A 400 -7.31 16.77 -10.89
C PRO A 400 -8.08 16.30 -9.65
N PRO A 401 -9.41 16.16 -9.73
CA PRO A 401 -10.18 15.62 -8.62
C PRO A 401 -9.76 14.17 -8.34
N PRO A 402 -9.80 13.73 -7.08
CA PRO A 402 -9.47 12.33 -6.76
C PRO A 402 -10.45 11.38 -7.43
N SER A 403 -9.97 10.22 -7.83
CA SER A 403 -10.84 9.18 -8.38
C SER A 403 -11.64 8.51 -7.26
N ALA A 404 -12.82 7.99 -7.62
CA ALA A 404 -13.63 7.17 -6.71
C ALA A 404 -13.09 5.74 -6.75
N ASP A 405 -12.13 5.43 -5.88
CA ASP A 405 -11.49 4.11 -5.84
C ASP A 405 -12.37 3.11 -5.05
N PRO A 406 -13.03 2.14 -5.72
CA PRO A 406 -13.84 1.16 -5.02
C PRO A 406 -13.02 0.19 -4.18
N LEU A 407 -11.74 -0.02 -4.52
CA LEU A 407 -10.85 -0.91 -3.75
C LEU A 407 -10.57 -0.34 -2.36
N GLN A 408 -10.51 0.99 -2.24
CA GLN A 408 -10.37 1.66 -0.94
C GLN A 408 -11.58 1.37 -0.04
N VAL A 409 -12.79 1.47 -0.60
CA VAL A 409 -14.03 1.22 0.16
C VAL A 409 -14.11 -0.27 0.53
N THR A 410 -13.83 -1.16 -0.43
CA THR A 410 -13.79 -2.62 -0.20
C THR A 410 -12.82 -2.98 0.93
N SER A 411 -11.61 -2.39 0.91
CA SER A 411 -10.61 -2.61 1.97
C SER A 411 -11.16 -2.21 3.35
N ARG A 412 -11.91 -1.11 3.44
CA ARG A 412 -12.52 -0.69 4.71
C ARG A 412 -13.57 -1.70 5.20
N PHE A 413 -14.38 -2.25 4.29
CA PHE A 413 -15.33 -3.31 4.64
C PHE A 413 -14.60 -4.53 5.23
N ILE A 414 -13.49 -4.94 4.62
CA ILE A 414 -12.69 -6.09 5.07
C ILE A 414 -12.07 -5.78 6.44
N ASP A 415 -11.54 -4.58 6.63
CA ASP A 415 -10.93 -4.16 7.91
C ASP A 415 -11.95 -4.18 9.08
N GLU A 416 -13.22 -3.96 8.78
CA GLU A 416 -14.33 -3.97 9.76
C GLU A 416 -15.02 -5.35 9.86
N ALA A 417 -14.43 -6.39 9.26
CA ALA A 417 -14.95 -7.77 9.23
C ALA A 417 -16.32 -7.89 8.54
N LEU A 418 -16.59 -7.01 7.57
CA LEU A 418 -17.79 -7.04 6.72
C LEU A 418 -17.39 -7.55 5.33
N VAL A 419 -16.81 -8.74 5.29
CA VAL A 419 -16.18 -9.28 4.05
C VAL A 419 -17.23 -9.49 2.96
N THR A 420 -18.39 -10.04 3.30
CA THR A 420 -19.48 -10.27 2.35
C THR A 420 -19.94 -8.97 1.70
N GLN A 421 -20.15 -7.93 2.51
CA GLN A 421 -20.56 -6.61 2.02
C GLN A 421 -19.47 -5.97 1.12
N GLY A 422 -18.21 -6.20 1.46
CA GLY A 422 -17.08 -5.75 0.63
C GLY A 422 -17.05 -6.43 -0.72
N ILE A 423 -17.28 -7.74 -0.76
CA ILE A 423 -17.37 -8.54 -2.00
C ILE A 423 -18.55 -8.03 -2.85
N GLU A 424 -19.74 -7.91 -2.26
CA GLU A 424 -20.94 -7.41 -2.96
C GLU A 424 -20.74 -6.00 -3.53
N TYR A 425 -20.11 -5.12 -2.74
CA TYR A 425 -19.79 -3.75 -3.15
C TYR A 425 -18.88 -3.76 -4.39
N LEU A 426 -17.82 -4.57 -4.34
CA LEU A 426 -16.84 -4.64 -5.43
C LEU A 426 -17.46 -5.30 -6.68
N GLU A 427 -18.25 -6.35 -6.50
CA GLU A 427 -18.92 -7.05 -7.59
C GLU A 427 -19.87 -6.09 -8.34
N ARG A 428 -20.70 -5.35 -7.60
CA ARG A 428 -21.62 -4.37 -8.19
C ARG A 428 -20.84 -3.28 -8.96
N HIS A 429 -19.71 -2.83 -8.39
CA HIS A 429 -18.84 -1.85 -9.06
C HIS A 429 -18.27 -2.41 -10.37
N ALA A 430 -17.79 -3.66 -10.34
CA ALA A 430 -17.23 -4.32 -11.52
C ALA A 430 -18.30 -4.50 -12.63
N GLN A 431 -19.53 -4.88 -12.25
CA GLN A 431 -20.65 -5.01 -13.18
C GLN A 431 -21.02 -3.69 -13.84
N LEU A 432 -21.09 -2.62 -13.05
CA LEU A 432 -21.36 -1.26 -13.57
C LEU A 432 -20.25 -0.81 -14.53
N ALA A 433 -19.00 -1.09 -14.19
CA ALA A 433 -17.85 -0.75 -15.06
C ALA A 433 -17.90 -1.54 -16.38
N GLU A 434 -18.32 -2.79 -16.33
CA GLU A 434 -18.51 -3.63 -17.53
C GLU A 434 -19.61 -3.09 -18.44
N GLN A 435 -20.71 -2.60 -17.86
CA GLN A 435 -21.86 -2.04 -18.59
C GLN A 435 -21.59 -0.64 -19.15
N SER A 436 -20.69 0.13 -18.51
CA SER A 436 -20.45 1.54 -18.86
C SER A 436 -18.94 1.82 -18.92
N PRO A 437 -18.23 1.22 -19.88
CA PRO A 437 -16.74 1.29 -19.90
C PRO A 437 -16.20 2.69 -20.19
N SER A 438 -17.00 3.61 -20.70
CA SER A 438 -16.59 5.01 -20.94
C SER A 438 -16.89 5.94 -19.77
N SER A 439 -17.46 5.45 -18.67
CA SER A 439 -17.78 6.28 -17.52
C SER A 439 -16.50 6.70 -16.78
N SER A 440 -16.31 8.01 -16.61
CA SER A 440 -15.19 8.55 -15.82
C SER A 440 -15.33 8.29 -14.32
N LEU A 441 -16.49 7.80 -13.88
CA LEU A 441 -16.75 7.48 -12.47
C LEU A 441 -16.24 6.10 -12.09
N LEU A 442 -15.92 5.25 -13.08
CA LEU A 442 -15.64 3.84 -12.86
C LEU A 442 -14.19 3.48 -13.24
N GLN A 443 -13.58 2.60 -12.46
CA GLN A 443 -12.27 2.02 -12.78
C GLN A 443 -12.41 0.95 -13.86
N ALA A 444 -11.30 0.64 -14.54
CA ALA A 444 -11.26 -0.42 -15.53
C ALA A 444 -11.69 -1.76 -14.89
N PRO A 445 -12.60 -2.51 -15.52
CA PRO A 445 -13.19 -3.69 -14.88
C PRO A 445 -12.21 -4.83 -14.63
N GLY A 446 -11.11 -4.92 -15.37
CA GLY A 446 -10.14 -6.01 -15.24
C GLY A 446 -9.54 -6.11 -13.84
N ASP A 447 -9.03 -4.99 -13.30
CA ASP A 447 -8.46 -4.97 -11.95
C ASP A 447 -9.53 -5.26 -10.89
N LEU A 448 -10.76 -4.77 -11.08
CA LEU A 448 -11.85 -5.00 -10.14
C LEU A 448 -12.20 -6.49 -10.07
N TYR A 449 -12.36 -7.14 -11.23
CA TYR A 449 -12.63 -8.58 -11.29
C TYR A 449 -11.47 -9.41 -10.73
N TYR A 450 -10.23 -8.98 -10.94
CA TYR A 450 -9.08 -9.67 -10.36
C TYR A 450 -9.10 -9.64 -8.83
N VAL A 451 -9.32 -8.46 -8.23
CA VAL A 451 -9.39 -8.34 -6.76
C VAL A 451 -10.60 -9.12 -6.23
N LEU A 452 -11.73 -9.04 -6.93
CA LEU A 452 -12.93 -9.82 -6.59
C LEU A 452 -12.62 -11.34 -6.59
N ALA A 453 -11.92 -11.82 -7.62
CA ALA A 453 -11.53 -13.23 -7.71
C ALA A 453 -10.67 -13.67 -6.52
N VAL A 454 -9.70 -12.82 -6.13
CA VAL A 454 -8.82 -13.10 -4.99
C VAL A 454 -9.65 -13.18 -3.69
N LEU A 455 -10.56 -12.24 -3.46
CA LEU A 455 -11.40 -12.21 -2.26
C LEU A 455 -12.32 -13.44 -2.20
N LEU A 456 -12.93 -13.80 -3.33
CA LEU A 456 -13.82 -14.98 -3.43
C LEU A 456 -13.04 -16.27 -3.14
N ARG A 457 -11.82 -16.40 -3.68
CA ARG A 457 -10.92 -17.53 -3.40
C ARG A 457 -10.63 -17.64 -1.91
N ASP A 458 -10.31 -16.51 -1.28
CA ASP A 458 -9.96 -16.49 0.14
C ASP A 458 -11.16 -16.81 1.05
N GLN A 459 -12.40 -16.73 0.48
CA GLN A 459 -13.63 -17.18 1.12
C GLN A 459 -14.05 -18.59 0.67
N GLU A 460 -13.18 -19.31 -0.02
CA GLU A 460 -13.40 -20.69 -0.53
C GLU A 460 -14.57 -20.79 -1.54
N GLN A 461 -14.99 -19.66 -2.13
CA GLN A 461 -16.03 -19.61 -3.16
C GLN A 461 -15.39 -19.84 -4.54
N ASN A 462 -14.89 -21.06 -4.76
CA ASN A 462 -14.01 -21.36 -5.89
C ASN A 462 -14.66 -21.14 -7.25
N ASP A 463 -15.91 -21.53 -7.45
CA ASP A 463 -16.58 -21.37 -8.75
C ASP A 463 -16.78 -19.90 -9.12
N ALA A 464 -17.21 -19.09 -8.17
CA ALA A 464 -17.35 -17.63 -8.36
C ALA A 464 -15.99 -16.99 -8.64
N SER A 465 -14.96 -17.42 -7.93
CA SER A 465 -13.58 -16.94 -8.11
C SER A 465 -13.05 -17.27 -9.51
N LEU A 466 -13.26 -18.50 -9.99
CA LEU A 466 -12.85 -18.93 -11.34
C LEU A 466 -13.51 -18.03 -12.40
N ASN A 467 -14.82 -17.76 -12.24
CA ASN A 467 -15.56 -16.88 -13.16
C ASN A 467 -14.99 -15.46 -13.14
N ALA A 468 -14.72 -14.92 -11.96
CA ALA A 468 -14.16 -13.57 -11.81
C ALA A 468 -12.75 -13.47 -12.43
N PHE A 469 -11.88 -14.49 -12.25
CA PHE A 469 -10.57 -14.53 -12.93
C PHE A 469 -10.73 -14.54 -14.46
N ALA A 470 -11.69 -15.32 -14.97
CA ALA A 470 -11.95 -15.39 -16.42
C ALA A 470 -12.35 -13.99 -16.95
N LYS A 471 -13.24 -13.29 -16.24
CA LYS A 471 -13.63 -11.91 -16.60
C LYS A 471 -12.44 -10.93 -16.52
N ALA A 472 -11.61 -11.02 -15.49
CA ALA A 472 -10.41 -10.19 -15.37
C ALA A 472 -9.52 -10.33 -16.62
N ILE A 473 -9.25 -11.58 -17.02
CA ILE A 473 -8.44 -11.90 -18.21
C ILE A 473 -9.13 -11.43 -19.50
N GLN A 474 -10.45 -11.53 -19.59
CA GLN A 474 -11.21 -11.05 -20.75
C GLN A 474 -11.01 -9.54 -20.94
N HIS A 475 -11.01 -8.75 -19.86
CA HIS A 475 -10.85 -7.31 -19.91
C HIS A 475 -9.40 -6.86 -20.06
N GLN A 476 -8.43 -7.63 -19.51
CA GLN A 476 -6.99 -7.31 -19.59
C GLN A 476 -6.21 -8.58 -19.94
N PRO A 477 -6.25 -9.01 -21.20
CA PRO A 477 -5.66 -10.31 -21.62
C PRO A 477 -4.13 -10.35 -21.51
N ASP A 478 -3.46 -9.20 -21.46
CA ASP A 478 -2.01 -9.10 -21.42
C ASP A 478 -1.45 -8.99 -19.99
N ASP A 479 -2.30 -9.13 -18.96
CA ASP A 479 -1.78 -9.14 -17.57
C ASP A 479 -1.46 -10.57 -17.15
N PHE A 480 -0.16 -10.87 -17.06
CA PHE A 480 0.33 -12.19 -16.69
C PHE A 480 -0.01 -12.56 -15.23
N ARG A 481 -0.21 -11.57 -14.35
CA ARG A 481 -0.54 -11.81 -12.93
C ARG A 481 -1.88 -12.55 -12.81
N TYR A 482 -2.89 -12.10 -13.56
CA TYR A 482 -4.23 -12.66 -13.53
C TYR A 482 -4.19 -14.15 -13.93
N ARG A 483 -3.43 -14.46 -15.02
CA ARG A 483 -3.28 -15.82 -15.51
C ARG A 483 -2.58 -16.73 -14.50
N ASN A 484 -1.57 -16.20 -13.79
CA ASN A 484 -0.79 -16.97 -12.80
C ASN A 484 -1.64 -17.36 -11.58
N ASP A 485 -2.49 -16.44 -11.11
CA ASP A 485 -3.35 -16.71 -9.95
C ASP A 485 -4.56 -17.58 -10.35
N PHE A 486 -5.13 -17.35 -11.54
CA PHE A 486 -6.15 -18.21 -12.12
C PHE A 486 -5.65 -19.64 -12.25
N ALA A 487 -4.44 -19.83 -12.80
CA ALA A 487 -3.82 -21.15 -12.93
C ALA A 487 -3.61 -21.82 -11.57
N SER A 488 -3.26 -21.04 -10.56
CA SER A 488 -3.07 -21.58 -9.20
C SER A 488 -4.38 -22.13 -8.64
N LEU A 489 -5.49 -21.41 -8.85
CA LEU A 489 -6.81 -21.86 -8.40
C LEU A 489 -7.30 -23.07 -9.23
N LEU A 490 -7.12 -23.04 -10.56
CA LEU A 490 -7.45 -24.17 -11.42
C LEU A 490 -6.72 -25.44 -10.99
N ALA A 491 -5.43 -25.33 -10.65
CA ALA A 491 -4.65 -26.47 -10.17
C ALA A 491 -5.17 -26.98 -8.81
N ALA A 492 -5.51 -26.04 -7.89
CA ALA A 492 -6.05 -26.40 -6.57
C ALA A 492 -7.41 -27.12 -6.68
N THR A 493 -8.21 -26.77 -7.71
CA THR A 493 -9.52 -27.41 -7.96
C THR A 493 -9.41 -28.62 -8.89
N GLY A 494 -8.18 -29.10 -9.21
CA GLY A 494 -7.96 -30.32 -9.98
C GLY A 494 -8.01 -30.14 -11.50
N GLN A 495 -8.16 -28.92 -11.99
CA GLN A 495 -8.27 -28.60 -13.42
C GLN A 495 -6.89 -28.40 -14.04
N LEU A 496 -6.02 -29.44 -13.95
CA LEU A 496 -4.58 -29.34 -14.26
C LEU A 496 -4.31 -28.89 -15.70
N ASN A 497 -5.05 -29.40 -16.68
CA ASN A 497 -4.85 -29.05 -18.09
C ASN A 497 -5.12 -27.56 -18.35
N GLN A 498 -6.20 -27.04 -17.77
CA GLN A 498 -6.55 -25.61 -17.91
C GLN A 498 -5.51 -24.72 -17.20
N ALA A 499 -5.05 -25.16 -16.02
CA ALA A 499 -4.00 -24.45 -15.29
C ALA A 499 -2.71 -24.35 -16.14
N ALA A 500 -2.31 -25.46 -16.78
CA ALA A 500 -1.13 -25.48 -17.65
C ALA A 500 -1.29 -24.51 -18.83
N GLU A 501 -2.47 -24.45 -19.43
CA GLU A 501 -2.74 -23.53 -20.55
C GLU A 501 -2.57 -22.06 -20.10
N GLN A 502 -3.12 -21.69 -18.93
CA GLN A 502 -2.99 -20.32 -18.42
C GLN A 502 -1.52 -19.98 -18.14
N LEU A 503 -0.73 -20.89 -17.58
CA LEU A 503 0.69 -20.68 -17.34
C LEU A 503 1.47 -20.53 -18.66
N LEU A 504 1.10 -21.31 -19.70
CA LEU A 504 1.72 -21.18 -21.01
C LEU A 504 1.41 -19.82 -21.64
N GLN A 505 0.15 -19.34 -21.52
CA GLN A 505 -0.22 -18.00 -21.99
C GLN A 505 0.55 -16.91 -21.22
N SER A 506 0.70 -17.09 -19.91
CA SER A 506 1.50 -16.18 -19.08
C SER A 506 2.96 -16.12 -19.58
N LEU A 507 3.56 -17.26 -19.95
CA LEU A 507 4.91 -17.31 -20.50
C LEU A 507 5.02 -16.70 -21.91
N ARG A 508 3.93 -16.62 -22.67
CA ARG A 508 3.94 -15.88 -23.94
C ARG A 508 4.07 -14.39 -23.70
N ILE A 509 3.46 -13.89 -22.60
CA ILE A 509 3.54 -12.47 -22.21
C ILE A 509 4.93 -12.18 -21.58
N LYS A 510 5.40 -13.08 -20.68
CA LYS A 510 6.67 -12.92 -19.97
C LYS A 510 7.47 -14.21 -20.01
N PRO A 511 8.23 -14.43 -21.11
CA PRO A 511 8.89 -15.72 -21.37
C PRO A 511 9.91 -16.19 -20.33
N GLN A 512 10.55 -15.27 -19.62
CA GLN A 512 11.60 -15.57 -18.65
C GLN A 512 11.10 -15.55 -17.20
N ASP A 513 9.80 -15.70 -16.97
CA ASP A 513 9.26 -15.70 -15.60
C ASP A 513 9.57 -17.04 -14.91
N ILE A 514 10.59 -17.02 -14.06
CA ILE A 514 11.11 -18.20 -13.35
C ILE A 514 10.05 -18.83 -12.44
N PHE A 515 9.20 -18.00 -11.80
CA PHE A 515 8.14 -18.51 -10.94
C PHE A 515 7.10 -19.30 -11.74
N VAL A 516 6.76 -18.82 -12.93
CA VAL A 516 5.82 -19.51 -13.82
C VAL A 516 6.44 -20.80 -14.39
N GLN A 517 7.75 -20.74 -14.80
CA GLN A 517 8.45 -21.96 -15.25
C GLN A 517 8.44 -23.03 -14.15
N ARG A 518 8.71 -22.62 -12.90
CA ARG A 518 8.68 -23.55 -11.75
C ARG A 518 7.29 -24.15 -11.55
N LYS A 519 6.23 -23.31 -11.50
CA LYS A 519 4.84 -23.77 -11.34
C LYS A 519 4.45 -24.77 -12.44
N LEU A 520 4.79 -24.45 -13.69
CA LEU A 520 4.47 -25.28 -14.83
C LEU A 520 5.23 -26.63 -14.77
N GLY A 521 6.49 -26.61 -14.31
CA GLY A 521 7.27 -27.84 -14.08
C GLY A 521 6.59 -28.79 -13.09
N PHE A 522 6.17 -28.26 -11.94
CA PHE A 522 5.44 -29.06 -10.94
C PHE A 522 4.11 -29.56 -11.49
N LEU A 523 3.39 -28.72 -12.21
CA LEU A 523 2.10 -29.08 -12.79
C LEU A 523 2.24 -30.24 -13.79
N ARG A 524 3.25 -30.16 -14.68
CA ARG A 524 3.54 -31.23 -15.66
C ARG A 524 3.93 -32.54 -14.97
N MET A 525 4.63 -32.47 -13.83
CA MET A 525 4.92 -33.68 -13.04
C MET A 525 3.64 -34.28 -12.44
N ALA A 526 2.73 -33.43 -11.97
CA ALA A 526 1.43 -33.86 -11.41
C ALA A 526 0.53 -34.50 -12.49
N GLU A 527 0.58 -33.98 -13.70
CA GLU A 527 -0.12 -34.53 -14.86
C GLU A 527 0.46 -35.88 -15.35
N GLY A 528 1.60 -36.32 -14.81
CA GLY A 528 2.30 -37.51 -15.26
C GLY A 528 3.07 -37.29 -16.57
N ASN A 529 3.44 -36.06 -16.87
CA ASN A 529 4.18 -35.69 -18.10
C ASN A 529 5.58 -35.19 -17.77
N PRO A 530 6.52 -36.06 -17.36
CA PRO A 530 7.87 -35.65 -17.00
C PRO A 530 8.66 -35.06 -18.18
N ALA A 531 8.41 -35.49 -19.40
CA ALA A 531 9.05 -34.99 -20.59
C ALA A 531 8.82 -33.47 -20.74
N ALA A 532 7.60 -33.00 -20.47
CA ALA A 532 7.26 -31.57 -20.54
C ALA A 532 7.76 -30.78 -19.31
N ALA A 533 8.00 -31.45 -18.18
CA ALA A 533 8.51 -30.82 -16.96
C ALA A 533 10.03 -30.49 -17.06
N ILE A 534 10.81 -31.35 -17.73
CA ILE A 534 12.26 -31.23 -17.83
C ILE A 534 12.69 -29.84 -18.32
N PRO A 535 12.24 -29.32 -19.48
CA PRO A 535 12.70 -28.02 -19.95
C PRO A 535 12.28 -26.87 -19.00
N ARG A 536 11.21 -27.04 -18.23
CA ARG A 536 10.74 -26.03 -17.28
C ARG A 536 11.68 -25.95 -16.07
N PHE A 537 11.96 -27.11 -15.44
CA PHE A 537 12.90 -27.13 -14.31
C PHE A 537 14.32 -26.74 -14.76
N ARG A 538 14.74 -27.13 -15.97
CA ARG A 538 16.04 -26.73 -16.51
C ARG A 538 16.15 -25.19 -16.58
N ALA A 539 15.13 -24.50 -17.13
CA ALA A 539 15.09 -23.03 -17.18
C ALA A 539 15.22 -22.40 -15.79
N VAL A 540 14.64 -23.04 -14.76
CA VAL A 540 14.75 -22.54 -13.38
C VAL A 540 16.18 -22.70 -12.85
N VAL A 541 16.77 -23.91 -12.97
CA VAL A 541 18.10 -24.17 -12.41
C VAL A 541 19.22 -23.45 -13.17
N ASP A 542 19.04 -23.19 -14.47
CA ASP A 542 19.97 -22.38 -15.26
C ASP A 542 19.99 -20.93 -14.79
N SER A 543 18.82 -20.41 -14.39
CA SER A 543 18.67 -19.03 -13.90
C SER A 543 18.98 -18.91 -12.40
N THR A 544 18.66 -19.93 -11.63
CA THR A 544 18.82 -19.98 -10.16
C THR A 544 19.53 -21.27 -9.76
N PRO A 545 20.86 -21.34 -9.96
CA PRO A 545 21.62 -22.59 -9.73
C PRO A 545 21.62 -23.10 -8.29
N GLN A 546 21.20 -22.29 -7.34
CA GLN A 546 21.11 -22.67 -5.93
C GLN A 546 19.73 -23.23 -5.53
N ASP A 547 18.80 -23.39 -6.48
CA ASP A 547 17.45 -23.90 -6.19
C ASP A 547 17.48 -25.44 -6.06
N ILE A 548 17.77 -25.90 -4.85
CA ILE A 548 17.89 -27.32 -4.52
C ILE A 548 16.60 -28.09 -4.84
N ALA A 549 15.45 -27.47 -4.55
CA ALA A 549 14.14 -28.11 -4.81
C ALA A 549 13.92 -28.36 -6.30
N CYS A 550 14.28 -27.40 -7.15
CA CYS A 550 14.15 -27.58 -8.60
C CYS A 550 15.18 -28.57 -9.16
N TRP A 551 16.41 -28.60 -8.65
CA TRP A 551 17.39 -29.64 -9.02
C TRP A 551 16.86 -31.03 -8.69
N TYR A 552 16.32 -31.25 -7.48
CA TYR A 552 15.74 -32.52 -7.06
C TYR A 552 14.56 -32.93 -7.97
N ASN A 553 13.67 -31.98 -8.29
CA ASN A 553 12.53 -32.27 -9.15
C ASN A 553 12.91 -32.51 -10.61
N LEU A 554 13.97 -31.85 -11.09
CA LEU A 554 14.56 -32.11 -12.40
C LEU A 554 15.09 -33.55 -12.47
N ALA A 555 15.81 -33.99 -11.41
CA ALA A 555 16.31 -35.37 -11.32
C ALA A 555 15.13 -36.38 -11.31
N ASN A 556 14.07 -36.08 -10.57
CA ASN A 556 12.86 -36.92 -10.56
C ASN A 556 12.19 -36.96 -11.94
N ALA A 557 12.16 -35.83 -12.65
CA ALA A 557 11.58 -35.75 -14.00
C ALA A 557 12.40 -36.60 -14.98
N TYR A 558 13.74 -36.49 -14.94
CA TYR A 558 14.62 -37.34 -15.74
C TYR A 558 14.37 -38.82 -15.42
N ARG A 559 14.34 -39.20 -14.14
CA ARG A 559 14.11 -40.58 -13.70
C ARG A 559 12.79 -41.14 -14.21
N ARG A 560 11.69 -40.34 -14.08
CA ARG A 560 10.34 -40.75 -14.55
C ARG A 560 10.27 -40.82 -16.09
N ASN A 561 11.14 -40.05 -16.77
CA ASN A 561 11.24 -40.01 -18.24
C ASN A 561 12.25 -41.04 -18.76
N GLU A 562 12.73 -41.96 -17.90
CA GLU A 562 13.68 -43.05 -18.21
C GLU A 562 15.07 -42.54 -18.69
N GLN A 563 15.38 -41.25 -18.46
CA GLN A 563 16.68 -40.67 -18.73
C GLN A 563 17.57 -40.84 -17.47
N LEU A 564 17.95 -42.10 -17.24
CA LEU A 564 18.57 -42.51 -15.96
C LEU A 564 19.97 -41.91 -15.74
N ASN A 565 20.75 -41.72 -16.79
CA ASN A 565 22.09 -41.12 -16.70
C ASN A 565 21.99 -39.66 -16.22
N GLU A 566 21.11 -38.87 -16.87
CA GLU A 566 20.85 -37.47 -16.51
C GLU A 566 20.27 -37.39 -15.09
N ALA A 567 19.41 -38.33 -14.73
CA ALA A 567 18.86 -38.40 -13.35
C ALA A 567 19.96 -38.56 -12.32
N MET A 568 20.90 -39.51 -12.54
CA MET A 568 22.01 -39.74 -11.62
C MET A 568 22.92 -38.52 -11.47
N GLU A 569 23.29 -37.91 -12.59
CA GLU A 569 24.12 -36.67 -12.57
C GLU A 569 23.44 -35.56 -11.81
N THR A 570 22.14 -35.40 -12.06
CA THR A 570 21.35 -34.32 -11.42
C THR A 570 21.15 -34.59 -9.92
N TYR A 571 20.92 -35.87 -9.51
CA TYR A 571 20.90 -36.21 -8.08
C TYR A 571 22.24 -35.96 -7.41
N ARG A 572 23.38 -36.34 -8.06
CA ARG A 572 24.72 -36.08 -7.54
C ARG A 572 24.93 -34.57 -7.37
N HIS A 573 24.45 -33.77 -8.34
CA HIS A 573 24.52 -32.30 -8.24
C HIS A 573 23.70 -31.79 -7.05
N THR A 574 22.47 -32.29 -6.89
CA THR A 574 21.58 -31.95 -5.76
C THR A 574 22.28 -32.24 -4.44
N LEU A 575 22.95 -33.40 -4.32
CA LEU A 575 23.68 -33.80 -3.10
C LEU A 575 24.96 -33.00 -2.87
N LYS A 576 25.55 -32.40 -3.90
CA LYS A 576 26.65 -31.43 -3.72
C LYS A 576 26.13 -30.13 -3.09
N LEU A 577 24.93 -29.69 -3.47
CA LEU A 577 24.32 -28.48 -2.91
C LEU A 577 23.76 -28.71 -1.51
N GLU A 578 23.09 -29.86 -1.30
CA GLU A 578 22.51 -30.24 0.00
C GLU A 578 22.87 -31.68 0.34
N PRO A 579 24.04 -31.90 0.99
CA PRO A 579 24.52 -33.24 1.29
C PRO A 579 23.59 -34.06 2.17
N ARG A 580 22.68 -33.42 2.91
CA ARG A 580 21.74 -34.12 3.83
C ARG A 580 20.37 -34.34 3.20
N MET A 581 20.20 -34.19 1.89
CA MET A 581 18.90 -34.42 1.25
C MET A 581 18.62 -35.91 1.11
N THR A 582 17.97 -36.48 2.14
CA THR A 582 17.66 -37.91 2.30
C THR A 582 16.99 -38.51 1.06
N LEU A 583 15.97 -37.81 0.50
CA LEU A 583 15.23 -38.30 -0.66
C LEU A 583 16.11 -38.42 -1.91
N ALA A 584 17.01 -37.44 -2.12
CA ALA A 584 17.91 -37.46 -3.27
C ALA A 584 18.93 -38.60 -3.13
N ALA A 585 19.45 -38.82 -1.91
CA ALA A 585 20.39 -39.93 -1.62
C ALA A 585 19.74 -41.28 -1.90
N ASN A 586 18.51 -41.50 -1.38
CA ASN A 586 17.78 -42.73 -1.63
C ASN A 586 17.46 -42.94 -3.11
N ASN A 587 17.01 -41.90 -3.80
CA ASN A 587 16.64 -42.00 -5.22
C ASN A 587 17.87 -42.27 -6.11
N LEU A 588 19.01 -41.65 -5.80
CA LEU A 588 20.27 -41.92 -6.49
C LEU A 588 20.68 -43.39 -6.28
N ALA A 589 20.65 -43.87 -5.03
CA ALA A 589 20.97 -45.26 -4.72
C ALA A 589 20.07 -46.22 -5.50
N TRP A 590 18.77 -45.91 -5.56
CA TRP A 590 17.80 -46.73 -6.29
C TRP A 590 18.16 -46.81 -7.78
N VAL A 591 18.47 -45.69 -8.44
CA VAL A 591 18.83 -45.70 -9.86
C VAL A 591 20.13 -46.48 -10.08
N LEU A 592 21.11 -46.32 -9.15
CA LEU A 592 22.40 -47.04 -9.24
C LEU A 592 22.26 -48.56 -9.18
N VAL A 593 21.21 -49.08 -8.55
CA VAL A 593 20.98 -50.56 -8.47
C VAL A 593 20.00 -51.08 -9.54
N THR A 594 19.19 -50.19 -10.15
CA THR A 594 18.19 -50.57 -11.13
C THR A 594 18.52 -50.17 -12.57
N HIS A 595 19.68 -49.55 -12.79
CA HIS A 595 20.08 -49.12 -14.14
C HIS A 595 20.21 -50.31 -15.11
N PRO A 596 19.70 -50.23 -16.34
CA PRO A 596 19.75 -51.37 -17.26
C PRO A 596 21.17 -51.73 -17.73
N ASP A 597 22.08 -50.78 -17.77
CA ASP A 597 23.47 -50.99 -18.19
C ASP A 597 24.31 -51.45 -16.98
N ASP A 598 24.88 -52.64 -17.04
CA ASP A 598 25.76 -53.23 -16.02
C ASP A 598 26.95 -52.34 -15.70
N ASN A 599 27.50 -51.63 -16.72
CA ASN A 599 28.65 -50.76 -16.54
C ASN A 599 28.35 -49.47 -15.76
N VAL A 600 27.07 -49.14 -15.64
CA VAL A 600 26.61 -47.96 -14.94
C VAL A 600 26.17 -48.33 -13.51
N ARG A 601 25.68 -49.58 -13.30
CA ARG A 601 25.31 -50.03 -11.96
C ARG A 601 26.49 -50.01 -11.03
N ASN A 602 26.28 -49.50 -9.82
CA ASN A 602 27.41 -49.30 -8.84
C ASN A 602 26.90 -49.60 -7.43
N GLY A 603 26.97 -50.89 -7.07
CA GLY A 603 26.58 -51.35 -5.75
C GLY A 603 27.28 -50.61 -4.59
N PRO A 604 28.62 -50.48 -4.60
CA PRO A 604 29.33 -49.75 -3.55
C PRO A 604 28.88 -48.29 -3.39
N GLU A 605 28.69 -47.56 -4.48
CA GLU A 605 28.18 -46.17 -4.41
C GLU A 605 26.72 -46.15 -3.92
N ALA A 606 25.89 -47.09 -4.38
CA ALA A 606 24.51 -47.23 -3.93
C ALA A 606 24.41 -47.46 -2.43
N VAL A 607 25.27 -48.37 -1.88
CA VAL A 607 25.33 -48.64 -0.45
C VAL A 607 25.68 -47.36 0.34
N LYS A 608 26.64 -46.59 -0.15
CA LYS A 608 27.04 -45.32 0.51
C LYS A 608 25.80 -44.38 0.68
N TRP A 609 25.08 -44.14 -0.42
CA TRP A 609 23.96 -43.18 -0.42
C TRP A 609 22.72 -43.74 0.32
N ALA A 610 22.38 -45.03 0.13
CA ALA A 610 21.26 -45.66 0.82
C ALA A 610 21.51 -45.72 2.34
N LYS A 611 22.76 -46.04 2.74
CA LYS A 611 23.13 -46.04 4.16
C LYS A 611 22.96 -44.64 4.77
N GLN A 612 23.42 -43.61 4.08
CA GLN A 612 23.23 -42.21 4.52
C GLN A 612 21.76 -41.88 4.73
N ALA A 613 20.89 -42.30 3.79
CA ALA A 613 19.43 -42.04 3.88
C ALA A 613 18.84 -42.79 5.11
N CYS A 614 19.26 -44.02 5.35
CA CYS A 614 18.82 -44.78 6.50
C CYS A 614 19.29 -44.18 7.85
N GLU A 615 20.56 -43.74 7.93
CA GLU A 615 21.11 -43.09 9.12
C GLU A 615 20.34 -41.81 9.47
N GLN A 616 20.05 -40.98 8.49
CA GLN A 616 19.31 -39.71 8.67
C GLN A 616 17.89 -39.95 9.16
N THR A 617 17.30 -41.13 8.93
CA THR A 617 15.97 -41.50 9.38
C THR A 617 15.99 -42.49 10.56
N ASN A 618 17.15 -42.70 11.16
CA ASN A 618 17.35 -43.64 12.25
C ASN A 618 16.83 -45.04 11.91
N TYR A 619 16.99 -45.46 10.62
CA TYR A 619 16.55 -46.75 10.09
C TYR A 619 15.06 -47.04 10.31
N ARG A 620 14.20 -45.99 10.38
CA ARG A 620 12.75 -46.11 10.61
C ARG A 620 11.90 -46.04 9.33
N GLN A 621 12.56 -45.85 8.17
CA GLN A 621 11.84 -45.77 6.88
C GLN A 621 12.06 -47.06 6.10
N PRO A 622 11.03 -47.95 6.01
CA PRO A 622 11.24 -49.27 5.38
C PRO A 622 11.58 -49.20 3.91
N THR A 623 11.11 -48.12 3.19
CA THR A 623 11.47 -47.93 1.76
C THR A 623 12.96 -47.65 1.59
N PHE A 624 13.61 -46.99 2.57
CA PHE A 624 15.06 -46.72 2.50
C PHE A 624 15.87 -47.98 2.85
N LEU A 625 15.36 -48.77 3.79
CA LEU A 625 15.95 -50.09 4.12
C LEU A 625 15.87 -51.02 2.91
N ASP A 626 14.75 -51.02 2.20
CA ASP A 626 14.58 -51.82 0.97
C ASP A 626 15.63 -51.40 -0.09
N THR A 627 15.82 -50.08 -0.29
CA THR A 627 16.86 -49.57 -1.19
C THR A 627 18.27 -50.00 -0.73
N LEU A 628 18.53 -49.94 0.58
CA LEU A 628 19.82 -50.31 1.14
C LEU A 628 20.06 -51.82 1.00
N ALA A 629 19.02 -52.67 1.15
CA ALA A 629 19.10 -54.09 0.92
C ALA A 629 19.47 -54.40 -0.53
N CYS A 630 18.76 -53.77 -1.49
CA CYS A 630 19.04 -53.92 -2.93
C CYS A 630 20.47 -53.47 -3.24
N ALA A 631 20.93 -52.35 -2.63
CA ALA A 631 22.27 -51.84 -2.82
C ALA A 631 23.36 -52.84 -2.31
N HIS A 632 23.12 -53.49 -1.17
CA HIS A 632 24.01 -54.55 -0.67
C HIS A 632 24.03 -55.78 -1.59
N ALA A 633 22.90 -56.16 -2.11
CA ALA A 633 22.81 -57.27 -3.09
C ALA A 633 23.60 -56.96 -4.37
N GLU A 634 23.47 -55.72 -4.92
CA GLU A 634 24.21 -55.28 -6.09
C GLU A 634 25.72 -55.17 -5.81
N ALA A 635 26.12 -54.94 -4.55
CA ALA A 635 27.52 -54.97 -4.11
C ALA A 635 28.03 -56.37 -3.79
N GLY A 636 27.23 -57.45 -4.01
CA GLY A 636 27.58 -58.82 -3.75
C GLY A 636 27.46 -59.24 -2.26
N ASN A 637 26.96 -58.38 -1.39
CA ASN A 637 26.86 -58.61 0.05
C ASN A 637 25.48 -59.21 0.40
N PHE A 638 25.17 -60.41 -0.11
CA PHE A 638 23.82 -60.99 -0.03
C PHE A 638 23.36 -61.26 1.43
N ASP A 639 24.23 -61.66 2.32
CA ASP A 639 23.86 -61.90 3.72
C ASP A 639 23.34 -60.61 4.41
N LYS A 640 24.01 -59.48 4.16
CA LYS A 640 23.54 -58.20 4.67
C LYS A 640 22.24 -57.77 3.98
N ALA A 641 22.12 -57.99 2.69
CA ALA A 641 20.92 -57.66 1.94
C ALA A 641 19.68 -58.41 2.52
N ILE A 642 19.84 -59.71 2.84
CA ILE A 642 18.78 -60.52 3.42
C ILE A 642 18.38 -59.98 4.81
N ALA A 643 19.37 -59.67 5.66
CA ALA A 643 19.11 -59.16 7.00
C ALA A 643 18.33 -57.85 6.97
N ILE A 644 18.80 -56.88 6.15
CA ILE A 644 18.20 -55.53 6.06
C ILE A 644 16.81 -55.61 5.43
N ALA A 645 16.61 -56.44 4.39
CA ALA A 645 15.31 -56.67 3.81
C ALA A 645 14.31 -57.27 4.80
N GLY A 646 14.80 -58.14 5.72
CA GLY A 646 14.04 -58.66 6.85
C GLY A 646 13.54 -57.57 7.79
N GLU A 647 14.41 -56.62 8.12
CA GLU A 647 14.04 -55.46 8.92
C GLU A 647 12.99 -54.60 8.19
N ALA A 648 13.18 -54.33 6.89
CA ALA A 648 12.21 -53.60 6.07
C ALA A 648 10.84 -54.29 6.09
N THR A 649 10.80 -55.63 5.92
CA THR A 649 9.58 -56.45 5.95
C THR A 649 8.83 -56.28 7.27
N GLN A 650 9.56 -56.37 8.40
CA GLN A 650 8.96 -56.20 9.72
C GLN A 650 8.32 -54.81 9.87
N LEU A 651 9.05 -53.76 9.46
CA LEU A 651 8.52 -52.39 9.52
C LEU A 651 7.30 -52.17 8.62
N TYR A 652 7.31 -52.73 7.38
CA TYR A 652 6.14 -52.65 6.49
C TYR A 652 4.93 -53.33 7.14
N THR A 653 5.14 -54.46 7.78
CA THR A 653 4.09 -55.21 8.49
C THR A 653 3.51 -54.39 9.62
N GLN A 654 4.38 -53.82 10.46
CA GLN A 654 3.98 -52.93 11.57
C GLN A 654 3.19 -51.71 11.09
N LEU A 655 3.48 -51.22 9.90
CA LEU A 655 2.79 -50.07 9.28
C LEU A 655 1.56 -50.48 8.44
N ASN A 656 1.16 -51.78 8.48
CA ASN A 656 0.03 -52.32 7.72
C ASN A 656 0.18 -52.16 6.20
N GLN A 657 1.43 -52.14 5.69
CA GLN A 657 1.71 -52.05 4.24
C GLN A 657 2.01 -53.44 3.67
N SER A 658 1.01 -54.31 3.67
CA SER A 658 1.14 -55.72 3.35
C SER A 658 1.71 -56.01 1.96
N GLU A 659 1.34 -55.24 0.95
CA GLU A 659 1.83 -55.38 -0.42
C GLU A 659 3.36 -55.13 -0.49
N LYS A 660 3.83 -54.08 0.17
CA LYS A 660 5.27 -53.75 0.20
C LYS A 660 6.05 -54.78 1.03
N ALA A 661 5.45 -55.30 2.13
CA ALA A 661 6.04 -56.35 2.90
C ALA A 661 6.28 -57.60 2.04
N ARG A 662 5.28 -57.99 1.27
CA ARG A 662 5.37 -59.09 0.31
C ARG A 662 6.47 -58.89 -0.73
N THR A 663 6.52 -57.66 -1.32
CA THR A 663 7.59 -57.34 -2.28
C THR A 663 8.96 -57.47 -1.68
N SER A 664 9.14 -57.06 -0.42
CA SER A 664 10.42 -57.19 0.30
C SER A 664 10.75 -58.68 0.59
N GLU A 665 9.75 -59.52 0.92
CA GLU A 665 9.92 -60.98 1.06
C GLU A 665 10.39 -61.62 -0.25
N ASP A 666 9.82 -61.21 -1.41
CA ASP A 666 10.23 -61.76 -2.70
C ASP A 666 11.69 -61.37 -3.00
N ARG A 667 12.12 -60.19 -2.60
CA ARG A 667 13.51 -59.76 -2.71
C ARG A 667 14.41 -60.62 -1.80
N ILE A 668 13.97 -61.00 -0.61
CA ILE A 668 14.74 -61.90 0.31
C ILE A 668 14.96 -63.24 -0.38
N ARG A 669 13.93 -63.81 -1.09
CA ARG A 669 14.06 -65.07 -1.84
C ARG A 669 15.12 -64.91 -2.93
N LEU A 670 15.04 -63.83 -3.70
CA LEU A 670 16.00 -63.52 -4.77
C LEU A 670 17.42 -63.46 -4.23
N PHE A 671 17.64 -62.74 -3.11
CA PHE A 671 18.96 -62.55 -2.48
C PHE A 671 19.53 -63.86 -1.95
N ARG A 672 18.68 -64.80 -1.49
CA ARG A 672 19.09 -66.15 -1.10
C ARG A 672 19.64 -66.95 -2.25
N GLU A 673 19.16 -66.68 -3.46
CA GLU A 673 19.64 -67.32 -4.70
C GLU A 673 20.88 -66.57 -5.29
N LYS A 674 21.43 -65.60 -4.55
CA LYS A 674 22.55 -64.73 -4.93
C LYS A 674 22.28 -63.98 -6.26
N ARG A 675 21.05 -63.55 -6.43
CA ARG A 675 20.59 -62.77 -7.60
C ARG A 675 20.29 -61.36 -7.17
N THR A 676 20.58 -60.38 -8.06
CA THR A 676 20.30 -58.96 -7.82
C THR A 676 18.89 -58.61 -8.30
N LEU A 677 18.39 -57.44 -7.96
CA LEU A 677 17.09 -56.94 -8.35
C LEU A 677 16.97 -56.85 -9.91
N PHE A 678 18.05 -56.52 -10.57
CA PHE A 678 18.03 -56.38 -12.03
C PHE A 678 17.69 -57.72 -12.71
N ASN A 679 18.20 -58.84 -12.20
CA ASN A 679 17.91 -60.15 -12.73
C ASN A 679 16.40 -60.51 -12.69
N GLN A 680 15.65 -59.88 -11.78
CA GLN A 680 14.18 -60.04 -11.71
C GLN A 680 13.45 -59.17 -12.76
N LEU A 681 13.95 -57.95 -13.01
CA LEU A 681 13.30 -57.00 -13.92
C LEU A 681 13.44 -57.39 -15.40
N THR A 682 14.40 -58.26 -15.73
CA THR A 682 14.67 -58.70 -17.10
C THR A 682 14.00 -60.05 -17.44
N GLN A 683 13.30 -60.70 -16.52
CA GLN A 683 12.43 -61.87 -16.73
C GLN A 683 10.96 -61.49 -16.76
#